data_139b89894001328623edd8c4ed381bb6
#
_entry.id   139b89894001328623edd8c4ed381bb6
#
_cell.length_a   1.000
_cell.length_b   1.000
_cell.length_c   1.000
_cell.angle_alpha   90.00
_cell.angle_beta   90.00
_cell.angle_gamma   90.00
#
_symmetry.space_group_name_H-M   'P 1'
#
loop_
_entity.id
_entity.type
_entity.pdbx_description
1 polymer ?
#
loop_
_entity_poly.entity_id
_entity_poly.type
_entity_poly.pdbx_seq_one_letter_code
_entity_poly.pdbx_strand_id
1 'polypeptide(L)'
;MSNPNPAHLEQLKLAEERDREWLQNVYRGDKEKDLTVRAVLAGMVFGGLMSLSNLYVGLKSGWGLGVDIAAVIVIFAVFKALRGAGLVKQEFGLQENTMMMTVCVAASWISSAGLVSAIPALTMLTGYTFVWWQLALLIGTVLLLGLFMAIPLKRQMIQLDSLRFPGNVPTGETLKAMYSHGGEGMKKAKAMGISGLLGMLIAGLRDGVGWIPSQFNLGWHLSRVGMDRLTLGFEPSLIFISIGALFGIKVGLSMLLGLVLNYGVLAPNLIGEKIIRHPAPQIKAVQAPVLPFTVAAGQTFTALLTEATATPELSPATPTRTLSYTWSRPTTYTRTADLQADLAAPTLQDGSPNPFAQAIRTGSLLSKSLQTNVLVLEAFGATNWDARLALSTNQAPGLVAALGFKPGATALQNVGGFRNISAWSLWPGATVLVVGGLLALAFQWRTLGRTFAGIFAIFGDRKNAPKGVLDHIEIPMTWFVAGFIVMGTLATLLLIWLFAIHWWMGVVAVLMTFFLAAVAARAGAEVGMNPIGAMGKVTQLTYGVMAPGNVTANIMTAGVTAGAACSCSDTVGNLKVGHMVGANPRKQFIAQIFGVVAGALLAVPVYFVLVPDPNTLGGDKFPAPSALVWMGVAKVLSQGLHTLPASAIQAVVVAFGFGALIVIVDRVWPKLRPYTPSPAALGIALTIPGSTSFAMFLGAFIVWILERKAPKWNATYTVPIASGCIAGESIMGVILALLLALGWVS
;
A
#
# COMPACT_ATOMS: atom_id res chain seq x y z
N MET A 1 -18.12 46.41 -9.44
CA MET A 1 -17.30 45.80 -10.49
C MET A 1 -15.88 46.29 -10.31
N SER A 2 -15.02 45.53 -9.62
CA SER A 2 -13.60 45.91 -9.43
C SER A 2 -12.87 45.71 -10.75
N ASN A 3 -12.14 46.72 -11.19
CA ASN A 3 -11.23 46.63 -12.34
C ASN A 3 -10.32 45.40 -12.17
N PRO A 4 -10.18 44.52 -13.19
CA PRO A 4 -9.29 43.37 -13.08
C PRO A 4 -7.87 43.88 -12.82
N ASN A 5 -7.19 43.20 -11.87
CA ASN A 5 -5.82 43.54 -11.47
C ASN A 5 -4.91 43.57 -12.71
N PRO A 6 -4.22 44.70 -13.01
CA PRO A 6 -3.40 44.83 -14.21
C PRO A 6 -2.34 43.71 -14.35
N ALA A 7 -1.79 43.20 -13.25
CA ALA A 7 -0.87 42.06 -13.26
C ALA A 7 -1.54 40.75 -13.72
N HIS A 8 -2.82 40.56 -13.47
CA HIS A 8 -3.58 39.40 -13.95
C HIS A 8 -3.86 39.46 -15.45
N LEU A 9 -4.17 40.64 -15.95
CA LEU A 9 -4.36 40.89 -17.40
C LEU A 9 -3.07 40.66 -18.19
N GLU A 10 -1.92 41.07 -17.66
CA GLU A 10 -0.61 40.79 -18.24
C GLU A 10 -0.29 39.33 -18.30
N GLN A 11 -0.55 38.56 -17.21
CA GLN A 11 -0.39 37.11 -17.19
C GLN A 11 -1.28 36.40 -18.23
N LEU A 12 -2.52 36.84 -18.41
CA LEU A 12 -3.42 36.28 -19.42
C LEU A 12 -2.92 36.53 -20.85
N LYS A 13 -2.38 37.72 -21.15
CA LYS A 13 -1.78 38.03 -22.46
C LYS A 13 -0.56 37.16 -22.75
N LEU A 14 0.35 37.02 -21.77
CA LEU A 14 1.53 36.19 -21.90
C LEU A 14 1.18 34.71 -22.07
N ALA A 15 0.11 34.23 -21.40
CA ALA A 15 -0.38 32.86 -21.58
C ALA A 15 -0.96 32.67 -22.99
N GLU A 16 -1.71 33.64 -23.51
CA GLU A 16 -2.29 33.57 -24.84
C GLU A 16 -1.22 33.59 -25.95
N GLU A 17 -0.15 34.35 -25.79
CA GLU A 17 1.00 34.33 -26.71
C GLU A 17 1.68 32.96 -26.72
N ARG A 18 1.94 32.37 -25.54
CA ARG A 18 2.49 31.02 -25.43
C ARG A 18 1.58 29.96 -26.03
N ASP A 19 0.27 30.07 -25.83
CA ASP A 19 -0.72 29.19 -26.44
C ASP A 19 -0.73 29.27 -27.96
N ARG A 20 -0.55 30.45 -28.55
CA ARG A 20 -0.40 30.66 -30.02
C ARG A 20 0.88 30.00 -30.52
N GLU A 21 2.01 30.25 -29.87
CA GLU A 21 3.29 29.63 -30.23
C GLU A 21 3.21 28.10 -30.15
N TRP A 22 2.59 27.59 -29.09
CA TRP A 22 2.40 26.15 -28.91
C TRP A 22 1.54 25.55 -30.02
N LEU A 23 0.44 26.21 -30.38
CA LEU A 23 -0.46 25.73 -31.45
C LEU A 23 0.24 25.68 -32.82
N GLN A 24 1.12 26.65 -33.10
CA GLN A 24 1.86 26.71 -34.34
C GLN A 24 3.03 25.75 -34.43
N ASN A 25 3.80 25.64 -33.33
CA ASN A 25 5.11 24.98 -33.35
C ASN A 25 5.10 23.56 -32.79
N VAL A 26 4.19 23.26 -31.86
CA VAL A 26 4.19 22.00 -31.10
C VAL A 26 2.98 21.13 -31.42
N TYR A 27 1.78 21.73 -31.59
CA TYR A 27 0.54 20.99 -31.76
C TYR A 27 0.51 20.13 -33.04
N ARG A 28 0.18 18.86 -32.87
CA ARG A 28 0.14 17.85 -33.96
C ARG A 28 -1.13 17.00 -33.96
N GLY A 29 -2.01 17.18 -32.96
CA GLY A 29 -3.13 16.28 -32.73
C GLY A 29 -4.18 16.18 -33.86
N ASP A 30 -4.25 17.16 -34.78
CA ASP A 30 -5.13 17.10 -35.95
C ASP A 30 -4.41 16.63 -37.23
N LYS A 31 -3.07 16.62 -37.21
CA LYS A 31 -2.22 16.21 -38.34
C LYS A 31 -1.81 14.74 -38.28
N GLU A 32 -1.73 14.17 -37.08
CA GLU A 32 -1.30 12.81 -36.84
C GLU A 32 -2.46 11.99 -36.25
N LYS A 33 -2.45 10.66 -36.48
CA LYS A 33 -3.39 9.75 -35.80
C LYS A 33 -3.07 9.71 -34.33
N ASP A 34 -4.06 9.96 -33.47
CA ASP A 34 -3.90 10.02 -32.04
C ASP A 34 -4.79 9.00 -31.31
N LEU A 35 -6.09 9.26 -31.14
CA LEU A 35 -7.04 8.40 -30.46
C LEU A 35 -7.54 7.29 -31.41
N THR A 36 -6.72 6.26 -31.62
CA THR A 36 -7.09 5.10 -32.43
C THR A 36 -7.54 3.93 -31.56
N VAL A 37 -8.39 3.04 -32.11
CA VAL A 37 -8.87 1.84 -31.41
C VAL A 37 -7.69 0.98 -30.94
N ARG A 38 -6.64 0.83 -31.76
CA ARG A 38 -5.46 0.04 -31.37
C ARG A 38 -4.68 0.67 -30.22
N ALA A 39 -4.59 2.02 -30.15
CA ALA A 39 -3.95 2.72 -29.04
C ALA A 39 -4.75 2.54 -27.75
N VAL A 40 -6.08 2.67 -27.81
CA VAL A 40 -6.97 2.47 -26.66
C VAL A 40 -6.89 1.03 -26.15
N LEU A 41 -7.06 0.05 -27.03
CA LEU A 41 -7.01 -1.37 -26.65
C LEU A 41 -5.63 -1.77 -26.10
N ALA A 42 -4.54 -1.34 -26.72
CA ALA A 42 -3.20 -1.58 -26.19
C ALA A 42 -3.01 -0.94 -24.80
N GLY A 43 -3.51 0.28 -24.62
CA GLY A 43 -3.49 0.98 -23.32
C GLY A 43 -4.34 0.27 -22.27
N MET A 44 -5.53 -0.23 -22.62
CA MET A 44 -6.39 -0.99 -21.72
C MET A 44 -5.74 -2.31 -21.27
N VAL A 45 -5.21 -3.08 -22.20
CA VAL A 45 -4.57 -4.37 -21.89
C VAL A 45 -3.30 -4.16 -21.07
N PHE A 46 -2.39 -3.30 -21.52
CA PHE A 46 -1.13 -3.08 -20.82
C PHE A 46 -1.35 -2.36 -19.50
N GLY A 47 -2.25 -1.38 -19.46
CA GLY A 47 -2.65 -0.69 -18.24
C GLY A 47 -3.31 -1.61 -17.22
N GLY A 48 -4.14 -2.56 -17.69
CA GLY A 48 -4.67 -3.64 -16.86
C GLY A 48 -3.56 -4.48 -16.23
N LEU A 49 -2.59 -4.96 -17.01
CA LEU A 49 -1.44 -5.70 -16.49
C LEU A 49 -0.63 -4.86 -15.47
N MET A 50 -0.41 -3.58 -15.76
CA MET A 50 0.29 -2.68 -14.84
C MET A 50 -0.52 -2.39 -13.58
N SER A 51 -1.85 -2.38 -13.64
CA SER A 51 -2.71 -2.22 -12.46
C SER A 51 -2.58 -3.40 -11.49
N LEU A 52 -2.41 -4.62 -12.03
CA LEU A 52 -2.15 -5.82 -11.21
C LEU A 52 -0.79 -5.71 -10.50
N SER A 53 0.24 -5.25 -11.22
CA SER A 53 1.56 -5.00 -10.63
C SER A 53 1.50 -3.95 -9.53
N ASN A 54 0.81 -2.82 -9.77
CA ASN A 54 0.66 -1.76 -8.77
C ASN A 54 -0.15 -2.23 -7.54
N LEU A 55 -1.17 -3.05 -7.75
CA LEU A 55 -1.95 -3.63 -6.66
C LEU A 55 -1.09 -4.56 -5.80
N TYR A 56 -0.36 -5.49 -6.42
CA TYR A 56 0.50 -6.43 -5.73
C TYR A 56 1.62 -5.73 -4.93
N VAL A 57 2.32 -4.80 -5.58
CA VAL A 57 3.37 -3.99 -4.94
C VAL A 57 2.80 -3.12 -3.84
N GLY A 58 1.66 -2.48 -4.06
CA GLY A 58 1.01 -1.63 -3.07
C GLY A 58 0.60 -2.38 -1.79
N LEU A 59 0.08 -3.61 -1.93
CA LEU A 59 -0.23 -4.48 -0.78
C LEU A 59 1.03 -4.94 -0.05
N LYS A 60 2.16 -5.14 -0.75
CA LYS A 60 3.43 -5.54 -0.12
C LYS A 60 4.19 -4.37 0.51
N SER A 61 4.30 -3.25 -0.17
CA SER A 61 5.19 -2.14 0.22
C SER A 61 4.47 -0.86 0.67
N GLY A 62 3.19 -0.73 0.37
CA GLY A 62 2.43 0.51 0.57
C GLY A 62 2.72 1.62 -0.44
N TRP A 63 3.52 1.36 -1.47
CA TRP A 63 3.93 2.32 -2.48
C TRP A 63 3.30 2.00 -3.83
N GLY A 64 2.96 3.05 -4.60
CA GLY A 64 2.60 2.93 -6.01
C GLY A 64 3.81 3.21 -6.89
N LEU A 65 3.81 2.62 -8.08
CA LEU A 65 4.89 2.76 -9.06
C LEU A 65 4.41 3.59 -10.25
N GLY A 66 5.24 4.53 -10.70
CA GLY A 66 5.04 5.22 -11.97
C GLY A 66 5.26 4.25 -13.13
N VAL A 67 4.22 4.03 -13.93
CA VAL A 67 4.26 3.07 -15.04
C VAL A 67 4.39 3.75 -16.41
N ASP A 68 4.30 5.05 -16.46
CA ASP A 68 4.22 5.88 -17.67
C ASP A 68 5.43 5.69 -18.62
N ILE A 69 6.66 5.82 -18.12
CA ILE A 69 7.88 5.56 -18.92
C ILE A 69 7.94 4.11 -19.39
N ALA A 70 7.61 3.17 -18.49
CA ALA A 70 7.60 1.75 -18.82
C ALA A 70 6.59 1.41 -19.92
N ALA A 71 5.37 1.93 -19.82
CA ALA A 71 4.32 1.75 -20.81
C ALA A 71 4.75 2.23 -22.20
N VAL A 72 5.30 3.44 -22.27
CA VAL A 72 5.76 4.04 -23.53
C VAL A 72 6.82 3.16 -24.20
N ILE A 73 7.80 2.68 -23.44
CA ILE A 73 8.91 1.88 -23.96
C ILE A 73 8.44 0.51 -24.45
N VAL A 74 7.63 -0.19 -23.63
CA VAL A 74 7.19 -1.55 -23.96
C VAL A 74 6.29 -1.56 -25.19
N ILE A 75 5.30 -0.68 -25.25
CA ILE A 75 4.37 -0.66 -26.37
C ILE A 75 5.05 -0.22 -27.66
N PHE A 76 5.96 0.74 -27.62
CA PHE A 76 6.79 1.06 -28.77
C PHE A 76 7.51 -0.17 -29.32
N ALA A 77 8.15 -0.95 -28.43
CA ALA A 77 8.85 -2.17 -28.82
C ALA A 77 7.93 -3.25 -29.37
N VAL A 78 6.77 -3.46 -28.72
CA VAL A 78 5.76 -4.44 -29.16
C VAL A 78 5.26 -4.09 -30.56
N PHE A 79 4.83 -2.87 -30.82
CA PHE A 79 4.35 -2.47 -32.15
C PHE A 79 5.45 -2.49 -33.21
N LYS A 80 6.69 -2.17 -32.84
CA LYS A 80 7.84 -2.29 -33.74
C LYS A 80 8.13 -3.75 -34.09
N ALA A 81 8.03 -4.66 -33.13
CA ALA A 81 8.18 -6.09 -33.34
C ALA A 81 7.04 -6.68 -34.21
N LEU A 82 5.78 -6.30 -33.92
CA LEU A 82 4.61 -6.72 -34.71
C LEU A 82 4.70 -6.22 -36.16
N ARG A 83 5.23 -5.02 -36.38
CA ARG A 83 5.49 -4.49 -37.74
C ARG A 83 6.59 -5.29 -38.42
N GLY A 84 7.69 -5.60 -37.71
CA GLY A 84 8.78 -6.44 -38.21
C GLY A 84 8.32 -7.85 -38.60
N ALA A 85 7.33 -8.40 -37.88
CA ALA A 85 6.69 -9.68 -38.17
C ALA A 85 5.60 -9.62 -39.28
N GLY A 86 5.34 -8.41 -39.83
CA GLY A 86 4.32 -8.22 -40.87
C GLY A 86 2.86 -8.23 -40.38
N LEU A 87 2.62 -8.35 -39.06
CA LEU A 87 1.28 -8.40 -38.45
C LEU A 87 0.60 -7.03 -38.45
N VAL A 88 1.37 -5.95 -38.43
CA VAL A 88 0.86 -4.56 -38.44
C VAL A 88 1.54 -3.81 -39.59
N LYS A 89 0.73 -3.24 -40.50
CA LYS A 89 1.24 -2.53 -41.68
C LYS A 89 1.65 -1.08 -41.36
N GLN A 90 0.91 -0.41 -40.44
CA GLN A 90 1.13 1.00 -40.14
C GLN A 90 1.99 1.17 -38.90
N GLU A 91 2.92 2.11 -38.95
CA GLU A 91 3.73 2.48 -37.80
C GLU A 91 2.88 3.04 -36.66
N PHE A 92 3.26 2.73 -35.43
CA PHE A 92 2.63 3.25 -34.22
C PHE A 92 3.25 4.61 -33.92
N GLY A 93 2.48 5.68 -34.14
CA GLY A 93 2.97 7.04 -34.10
C GLY A 93 3.18 7.59 -32.69
N LEU A 94 3.86 8.76 -32.61
CA LEU A 94 4.10 9.46 -31.35
C LEU A 94 2.78 9.78 -30.61
N GLN A 95 1.79 10.29 -31.34
CA GLN A 95 0.49 10.67 -30.77
C GLN A 95 -0.31 9.43 -30.33
N GLU A 96 -0.28 8.33 -31.08
CA GLU A 96 -0.91 7.07 -30.69
C GLU A 96 -0.28 6.51 -29.41
N ASN A 97 1.06 6.56 -29.30
CA ASN A 97 1.76 6.11 -28.07
C ASN A 97 1.43 6.99 -26.87
N THR A 98 1.27 8.30 -27.07
CA THR A 98 0.83 9.23 -26.03
C THR A 98 -0.59 8.92 -25.55
N MET A 99 -1.52 8.62 -26.46
CA MET A 99 -2.90 8.22 -26.09
C MET A 99 -2.90 6.87 -25.39
N MET A 100 -2.15 5.89 -25.89
CA MET A 100 -1.99 4.58 -25.26
C MET A 100 -1.42 4.72 -23.84
N MET A 101 -0.34 5.49 -23.66
CA MET A 101 0.25 5.79 -22.36
C MET A 101 -0.79 6.40 -21.41
N THR A 102 -1.59 7.35 -21.89
CA THR A 102 -2.64 7.99 -21.11
C THR A 102 -3.69 6.99 -20.62
N VAL A 103 -4.16 6.07 -21.49
CA VAL A 103 -5.08 4.98 -21.11
C VAL A 103 -4.42 4.06 -20.08
N CYS A 104 -3.17 3.66 -20.33
CA CYS A 104 -2.41 2.75 -19.48
C CYS A 104 -2.22 3.33 -18.07
N VAL A 105 -1.79 4.58 -17.96
CA VAL A 105 -1.56 5.26 -16.67
C VAL A 105 -2.86 5.38 -15.90
N ALA A 106 -3.95 5.81 -16.55
CA ALA A 106 -5.27 5.91 -15.92
C ALA A 106 -5.77 4.55 -15.39
N ALA A 107 -5.48 3.45 -16.10
CA ALA A 107 -5.81 2.10 -15.64
C ALA A 107 -4.92 1.63 -14.48
N SER A 108 -3.64 1.93 -14.51
CA SER A 108 -2.66 1.39 -13.55
C SER A 108 -2.79 1.98 -12.16
N TRP A 109 -3.25 3.23 -12.01
CA TRP A 109 -3.42 3.92 -10.73
C TRP A 109 -4.71 3.57 -9.97
N ILE A 110 -5.49 2.64 -10.46
CA ILE A 110 -6.70 2.13 -9.77
C ILE A 110 -6.41 1.64 -8.35
N SER A 111 -5.27 1.03 -8.13
CA SER A 111 -4.84 0.58 -6.79
C SER A 111 -4.81 1.72 -5.77
N SER A 112 -4.44 2.92 -6.19
CA SER A 112 -4.36 4.12 -5.34
C SER A 112 -5.72 4.68 -4.92
N ALA A 113 -6.81 4.29 -5.60
CA ALA A 113 -8.18 4.70 -5.26
C ALA A 113 -8.77 3.97 -4.04
N GLY A 114 -7.94 3.32 -3.25
CA GLY A 114 -8.35 2.68 -2.02
C GLY A 114 -8.07 1.19 -1.92
N LEU A 115 -7.78 0.48 -3.04
CA LEU A 115 -7.55 -0.99 -3.02
C LEU A 115 -6.34 -1.42 -2.18
N VAL A 116 -5.37 -0.53 -1.94
CA VAL A 116 -4.20 -0.80 -1.10
C VAL A 116 -4.24 -0.08 0.25
N SER A 117 -5.31 0.69 0.53
CA SER A 117 -5.42 1.54 1.72
C SER A 117 -6.78 1.47 2.41
N ALA A 118 -7.78 2.22 1.95
CA ALA A 118 -9.09 2.35 2.59
C ALA A 118 -9.88 1.03 2.61
N ILE A 119 -9.90 0.30 1.49
CA ILE A 119 -10.64 -0.95 1.35
C ILE A 119 -10.10 -2.04 2.28
N PRO A 120 -8.79 -2.40 2.23
CA PRO A 120 -8.25 -3.37 3.18
C PRO A 120 -8.29 -2.87 4.63
N ALA A 121 -8.14 -1.57 4.90
CA ALA A 121 -8.29 -1.01 6.24
C ALA A 121 -9.69 -1.23 6.82
N LEU A 122 -10.74 -0.99 6.02
CA LEU A 122 -12.13 -1.25 6.44
C LEU A 122 -12.36 -2.74 6.68
N THR A 123 -11.93 -3.59 5.74
CA THR A 123 -12.07 -5.05 5.85
C THR A 123 -11.38 -5.59 7.10
N MET A 124 -10.13 -5.16 7.38
CA MET A 124 -9.37 -5.59 8.57
C MET A 124 -10.01 -5.13 9.88
N LEU A 125 -10.65 -3.95 9.90
CA LEU A 125 -11.18 -3.35 11.13
C LEU A 125 -12.61 -3.79 11.45
N THR A 126 -13.44 -3.97 10.43
CA THR A 126 -14.89 -4.24 10.59
C THR A 126 -15.30 -5.63 10.11
N GLY A 127 -14.44 -6.36 9.40
CA GLY A 127 -14.80 -7.60 8.72
C GLY A 127 -15.71 -7.40 7.51
N TYR A 128 -15.91 -6.16 7.04
CA TYR A 128 -16.80 -5.88 5.91
C TYR A 128 -16.28 -6.56 4.63
N THR A 129 -17.15 -7.30 3.95
CA THR A 129 -16.86 -7.98 2.70
C THR A 129 -17.52 -7.25 1.54
N PHE A 130 -16.76 -7.00 0.51
CA PHE A 130 -17.25 -6.31 -0.69
C PHE A 130 -17.73 -7.32 -1.74
N VAL A 131 -18.72 -6.90 -2.54
CA VAL A 131 -19.03 -7.58 -3.81
C VAL A 131 -18.20 -6.91 -4.91
N TRP A 132 -17.56 -7.69 -5.78
CA TRP A 132 -16.58 -7.19 -6.75
C TRP A 132 -17.10 -6.07 -7.66
N TRP A 133 -18.31 -6.21 -8.20
CA TRP A 133 -18.88 -5.19 -9.10
C TRP A 133 -19.27 -3.90 -8.37
N GLN A 134 -19.71 -3.98 -7.11
CA GLN A 134 -20.00 -2.82 -6.27
C GLN A 134 -18.71 -2.03 -5.98
N LEU A 135 -17.65 -2.75 -5.66
CA LEU A 135 -16.33 -2.15 -5.45
C LEU A 135 -15.77 -1.53 -6.73
N ALA A 136 -15.91 -2.22 -7.88
CA ALA A 136 -15.49 -1.69 -9.18
C ALA A 136 -16.25 -0.42 -9.55
N LEU A 137 -17.57 -0.37 -9.30
CA LEU A 137 -18.39 0.81 -9.51
C LEU A 137 -17.97 1.97 -8.60
N LEU A 138 -17.75 1.71 -7.33
CA LEU A 138 -17.31 2.74 -6.37
C LEU A 138 -15.97 3.33 -6.78
N ILE A 139 -14.96 2.49 -7.05
CA ILE A 139 -13.61 2.91 -7.42
C ILE A 139 -13.64 3.65 -8.76
N GLY A 140 -14.34 3.11 -9.75
CA GLY A 140 -14.51 3.77 -11.05
C GLY A 140 -15.13 5.16 -10.93
N THR A 141 -16.18 5.28 -10.10
CA THR A 141 -16.85 6.58 -9.83
C THR A 141 -15.90 7.58 -9.17
N VAL A 142 -15.15 7.14 -8.16
CA VAL A 142 -14.18 7.99 -7.44
C VAL A 142 -13.09 8.50 -8.39
N LEU A 143 -12.54 7.64 -9.24
CA LEU A 143 -11.51 8.02 -10.20
C LEU A 143 -12.04 8.94 -11.29
N LEU A 144 -13.25 8.68 -11.81
CA LEU A 144 -13.90 9.58 -12.77
C LEU A 144 -14.18 10.94 -12.13
N LEU A 145 -14.60 10.99 -10.87
CA LEU A 145 -14.76 12.26 -10.14
C LEU A 145 -13.47 13.07 -10.15
N GLY A 146 -12.33 12.45 -9.84
CA GLY A 146 -11.02 13.09 -9.89
C GLY A 146 -10.62 13.53 -11.31
N LEU A 147 -10.92 12.68 -12.30
CA LEU A 147 -10.68 12.99 -13.72
C LEU A 147 -11.38 14.28 -14.14
N PHE A 148 -12.67 14.43 -13.82
CA PHE A 148 -13.41 15.67 -14.16
C PHE A 148 -12.89 16.88 -13.39
N MET A 149 -12.44 16.73 -12.15
CA MET A 149 -11.82 17.80 -11.36
C MET A 149 -10.51 18.32 -11.97
N ALA A 150 -9.82 17.55 -12.79
CA ALA A 150 -8.59 17.96 -13.44
C ALA A 150 -8.80 19.04 -14.53
N ILE A 151 -10.01 19.18 -15.05
CA ILE A 151 -10.29 20.11 -16.19
C ILE A 151 -9.94 21.57 -15.84
N PRO A 152 -10.50 22.19 -14.78
CA PRO A 152 -10.12 23.56 -14.42
C PRO A 152 -8.65 23.67 -14.00
N LEU A 153 -8.10 22.64 -13.36
CA LEU A 153 -6.73 22.63 -12.85
C LEU A 153 -5.68 22.56 -13.97
N LYS A 154 -5.98 21.84 -15.05
CA LYS A 154 -5.12 21.79 -16.24
C LYS A 154 -4.83 23.17 -16.78
N ARG A 155 -5.87 24.00 -17.01
CA ARG A 155 -5.70 25.38 -17.51
C ARG A 155 -4.85 26.20 -16.56
N GLN A 156 -5.16 26.14 -15.26
CA GLN A 156 -4.41 26.89 -14.25
C GLN A 156 -2.94 26.50 -14.18
N MET A 157 -2.64 25.18 -14.12
CA MET A 157 -1.31 24.71 -13.80
C MET A 157 -0.38 24.58 -15.01
N ILE A 158 -0.93 24.22 -16.19
CA ILE A 158 -0.13 24.02 -17.40
C ILE A 158 0.00 25.32 -18.22
N GLN A 159 -1.09 26.05 -18.40
CA GLN A 159 -1.13 27.23 -19.28
C GLN A 159 -0.80 28.54 -18.55
N LEU A 160 -1.49 28.81 -17.41
CA LEU A 160 -1.31 30.07 -16.69
C LEU A 160 -0.04 30.07 -15.82
N ASP A 161 0.07 29.10 -14.90
CA ASP A 161 1.19 29.03 -13.95
C ASP A 161 2.45 28.39 -14.58
N SER A 162 2.33 27.69 -15.70
CA SER A 162 3.42 27.00 -16.41
C SER A 162 4.30 26.14 -15.48
N LEU A 163 3.68 25.32 -14.61
CA LEU A 163 4.38 24.52 -13.62
C LEU A 163 5.27 23.45 -14.29
N ARG A 164 6.34 23.02 -13.57
CA ARG A 164 7.42 22.21 -14.14
C ARG A 164 7.07 20.74 -14.33
N PHE A 165 6.23 20.15 -13.47
CA PHE A 165 5.85 18.71 -13.48
C PHE A 165 7.05 17.76 -13.52
N PRO A 166 7.96 17.81 -12.53
CA PRO A 166 9.21 17.06 -12.59
C PRO A 166 9.01 15.54 -12.65
N GLY A 167 7.88 15.02 -12.18
CA GLY A 167 7.52 13.60 -12.28
C GLY A 167 7.13 13.15 -13.69
N ASN A 168 6.51 14.05 -14.51
CA ASN A 168 5.94 13.69 -15.81
C ASN A 168 6.81 14.14 -16.99
N VAL A 169 7.65 15.18 -16.82
CA VAL A 169 8.55 15.67 -17.87
C VAL A 169 9.46 14.57 -18.44
N PRO A 170 10.08 13.68 -17.63
CA PRO A 170 10.89 12.59 -18.15
C PRO A 170 10.15 11.67 -19.12
N THR A 171 8.86 11.45 -18.92
CA THR A 171 8.02 10.63 -19.83
C THR A 171 7.84 11.33 -21.18
N GLY A 172 7.56 12.63 -21.17
CA GLY A 172 7.46 13.44 -22.39
C GLY A 172 8.78 13.49 -23.18
N GLU A 173 9.90 13.68 -22.50
CA GLU A 173 11.22 13.65 -23.11
C GLU A 173 11.57 12.25 -23.66
N THR A 174 11.21 11.19 -22.95
CA THR A 174 11.39 9.80 -23.42
C THR A 174 10.59 9.56 -24.72
N LEU A 175 9.33 10.01 -24.76
CA LEU A 175 8.50 9.93 -25.97
C LEU A 175 9.17 10.62 -27.15
N LYS A 176 9.58 11.89 -26.99
CA LYS A 176 10.27 12.64 -28.04
C LYS A 176 11.55 11.94 -28.51
N ALA A 177 12.39 11.52 -27.57
CA ALA A 177 13.65 10.85 -27.87
C ALA A 177 13.47 9.53 -28.63
N MET A 178 12.45 8.74 -28.29
CA MET A 178 12.19 7.44 -28.94
C MET A 178 11.78 7.59 -30.41
N TYR A 179 11.03 8.65 -30.73
CA TYR A 179 10.57 8.89 -32.09
C TYR A 179 11.52 9.75 -32.92
N SER A 180 12.48 10.44 -32.29
CA SER A 180 13.55 11.16 -32.99
C SER A 180 14.79 10.30 -33.28
N HIS A 181 15.13 9.34 -32.38
CA HIS A 181 16.33 8.51 -32.47
C HIS A 181 16.00 7.02 -32.23
N GLY A 182 15.44 6.34 -33.24
CA GLY A 182 14.83 5.02 -33.15
C GLY A 182 15.66 3.82 -32.61
N GLY A 183 16.95 4.00 -32.24
CA GLY A 183 17.81 2.93 -31.74
C GLY A 183 17.82 2.76 -30.22
N GLU A 184 17.72 3.83 -29.45
CA GLU A 184 17.79 3.79 -27.98
C GLU A 184 16.55 3.18 -27.31
N GLY A 185 15.36 3.45 -27.87
CA GLY A 185 14.12 2.90 -27.37
C GLY A 185 14.10 1.38 -27.38
N MET A 186 14.65 0.75 -28.42
CA MET A 186 14.73 -0.70 -28.54
C MET A 186 15.72 -1.31 -27.52
N LYS A 187 16.84 -0.65 -27.23
CA LYS A 187 17.81 -1.09 -26.20
C LYS A 187 17.17 -1.07 -24.81
N LYS A 188 16.44 0.01 -24.47
CA LYS A 188 15.69 0.15 -23.20
C LYS A 188 14.59 -0.91 -23.09
N ALA A 189 13.85 -1.17 -24.15
CA ALA A 189 12.80 -2.18 -24.20
C ALA A 189 13.34 -3.60 -24.05
N LYS A 190 14.46 -3.94 -24.71
CA LYS A 190 15.14 -5.23 -24.50
C LYS A 190 15.60 -5.40 -23.05
N ALA A 191 16.22 -4.38 -22.46
CA ALA A 191 16.66 -4.42 -21.05
C ALA A 191 15.46 -4.68 -20.12
N MET A 192 14.34 -3.97 -20.33
CA MET A 192 13.12 -4.13 -19.55
C MET A 192 12.49 -5.53 -19.76
N GLY A 193 12.45 -6.04 -20.98
CA GLY A 193 11.91 -7.38 -21.27
C GLY A 193 12.74 -8.49 -20.61
N ILE A 194 14.08 -8.42 -20.72
CA ILE A 194 14.98 -9.40 -20.11
C ILE A 194 14.86 -9.36 -18.59
N SER A 195 14.88 -8.17 -17.99
CA SER A 195 14.73 -8.02 -16.53
C SER A 195 13.34 -8.44 -16.04
N GLY A 196 12.29 -8.26 -16.84
CA GLY A 196 10.96 -8.74 -16.55
C GLY A 196 10.87 -10.27 -16.54
N LEU A 197 11.44 -10.93 -17.54
CA LEU A 197 11.53 -12.40 -17.57
C LEU A 197 12.35 -12.93 -16.37
N LEU A 198 13.45 -12.26 -16.03
CA LEU A 198 14.25 -12.62 -14.86
C LEU A 198 13.47 -12.47 -13.55
N GLY A 199 12.72 -11.37 -13.38
CA GLY A 199 11.83 -11.15 -12.25
C GLY A 199 10.76 -12.23 -12.13
N MET A 200 10.14 -12.58 -13.25
CA MET A 200 9.13 -13.65 -13.32
C MET A 200 9.74 -15.01 -12.95
N LEU A 201 10.93 -15.33 -13.46
CA LEU A 201 11.63 -16.60 -13.19
C LEU A 201 11.97 -16.70 -11.69
N ILE A 202 12.59 -15.68 -11.11
CA ILE A 202 12.97 -15.69 -9.69
C ILE A 202 11.75 -15.83 -8.79
N ALA A 203 10.66 -15.10 -9.08
CA ALA A 203 9.42 -15.23 -8.33
C ALA A 203 8.79 -16.62 -8.48
N GLY A 204 8.80 -17.19 -9.67
CA GLY A 204 8.31 -18.54 -9.92
C GLY A 204 9.10 -19.62 -9.17
N LEU A 205 10.44 -19.49 -9.13
CA LEU A 205 11.31 -20.41 -8.40
C LEU A 205 11.19 -20.25 -6.88
N ARG A 206 10.93 -19.03 -6.39
CA ARG A 206 10.80 -18.74 -4.96
C ARG A 206 9.41 -19.10 -4.44
N ASP A 207 8.38 -18.54 -5.05
CA ASP A 207 7.01 -18.59 -4.52
C ASP A 207 6.19 -19.73 -5.13
N GLY A 208 6.57 -20.23 -6.32
CA GLY A 208 5.87 -21.33 -7.02
C GLY A 208 6.49 -22.70 -6.69
N VAL A 209 7.77 -22.87 -6.95
CA VAL A 209 8.46 -24.18 -6.82
C VAL A 209 9.14 -24.34 -5.45
N GLY A 210 9.45 -23.23 -4.76
CA GLY A 210 10.12 -23.26 -3.46
C GLY A 210 11.62 -23.61 -3.51
N TRP A 211 12.25 -23.54 -4.69
CA TRP A 211 13.69 -23.80 -4.82
C TRP A 211 14.55 -22.68 -4.20
N ILE A 212 14.04 -21.47 -4.20
CA ILE A 212 14.68 -20.32 -3.55
C ILE A 212 13.93 -20.06 -2.25
N PRO A 213 14.62 -19.99 -1.09
CA PRO A 213 13.97 -19.63 0.16
C PRO A 213 13.33 -18.23 0.06
N SER A 214 12.17 -18.05 0.67
CA SER A 214 11.50 -16.74 0.74
C SER A 214 12.35 -15.71 1.50
N GLN A 215 13.16 -16.18 2.44
CA GLN A 215 14.09 -15.35 3.21
C GLN A 215 15.33 -16.16 3.59
N PHE A 216 16.51 -15.58 3.37
CA PHE A 216 17.77 -16.12 3.87
C PHE A 216 18.04 -15.56 5.27
N ASN A 217 18.07 -16.46 6.25
CA ASN A 217 18.30 -16.11 7.65
C ASN A 217 19.70 -16.56 8.07
N LEU A 218 20.40 -15.72 8.84
CA LEU A 218 21.76 -16.00 9.32
C LEU A 218 21.80 -16.96 10.51
N GLY A 219 20.63 -17.35 11.05
CA GLY A 219 20.57 -18.25 12.21
C GLY A 219 21.05 -17.65 13.53
N TRP A 220 21.34 -16.34 13.55
CA TRP A 220 21.84 -15.65 14.73
C TRP A 220 20.68 -15.23 15.66
N HIS A 221 21.04 -14.89 16.89
CA HIS A 221 20.10 -14.41 17.91
C HIS A 221 20.52 -13.01 18.35
N LEU A 222 19.53 -12.12 18.47
CA LEU A 222 19.70 -10.78 19.02
C LEU A 222 18.90 -10.69 20.31
N SER A 223 19.57 -10.42 21.44
CA SER A 223 18.92 -10.34 22.76
C SER A 223 18.00 -11.53 23.07
N ARG A 224 18.46 -12.77 22.78
CA ARG A 224 17.72 -14.04 22.95
C ARG A 224 16.56 -14.30 21.98
N VAL A 225 16.30 -13.39 21.03
CA VAL A 225 15.29 -13.57 19.97
C VAL A 225 15.99 -13.95 18.68
N GLY A 226 15.47 -14.94 17.97
CA GLY A 226 16.01 -15.34 16.66
C GLY A 226 15.84 -14.24 15.63
N MET A 227 16.85 -14.04 14.77
CA MET A 227 16.79 -13.02 13.71
C MET A 227 15.64 -13.29 12.72
N ASP A 228 15.25 -14.55 12.53
CA ASP A 228 14.07 -14.95 11.75
C ASP A 228 12.78 -14.40 12.36
N ARG A 229 12.67 -14.42 13.70
CA ARG A 229 11.54 -13.86 14.43
C ARG A 229 11.51 -12.34 14.46
N LEU A 230 12.67 -11.71 14.30
CA LEU A 230 12.82 -10.26 14.12
C LEU A 230 12.69 -9.85 12.66
N THR A 231 12.37 -10.76 11.74
CA THR A 231 12.33 -10.50 10.29
C THR A 231 13.65 -9.94 9.72
N LEU A 232 14.75 -10.18 10.44
CA LEU A 232 16.09 -9.77 10.01
C LEU A 232 16.71 -10.88 9.14
N GLY A 233 16.76 -10.64 7.86
CA GLY A 233 17.29 -11.56 6.86
C GLY A 233 17.35 -10.88 5.49
N PHE A 234 17.78 -11.61 4.48
CA PHE A 234 17.76 -11.16 3.10
C PHE A 234 16.60 -11.81 2.35
N GLU A 235 15.69 -11.01 1.85
CA GLU A 235 14.60 -11.43 0.97
C GLU A 235 15.05 -11.28 -0.49
N PRO A 236 15.15 -12.38 -1.27
CA PRO A 236 15.56 -12.33 -2.67
C PRO A 236 14.40 -11.89 -3.57
N SER A 237 13.90 -10.68 -3.33
CA SER A 237 12.82 -10.06 -4.09
C SER A 237 13.37 -8.92 -4.95
N LEU A 238 13.27 -9.10 -6.28
CA LEU A 238 13.68 -8.06 -7.22
C LEU A 238 12.74 -6.85 -7.18
N ILE A 239 11.48 -7.03 -6.76
CA ILE A 239 10.54 -5.91 -6.54
C ILE A 239 11.16 -4.91 -5.56
N PHE A 240 11.53 -5.35 -4.37
CA PHE A 240 11.99 -4.43 -3.33
C PHE A 240 13.35 -3.81 -3.64
N ILE A 241 14.26 -4.59 -4.23
CA ILE A 241 15.54 -4.07 -4.73
C ILE A 241 15.29 -2.99 -5.80
N SER A 242 14.38 -3.24 -6.74
CA SER A 242 14.04 -2.30 -7.81
C SER A 242 13.32 -1.05 -7.30
N ILE A 243 12.42 -1.19 -6.33
CA ILE A 243 11.76 -0.04 -5.67
C ILE A 243 12.83 0.84 -5.02
N GLY A 244 13.75 0.26 -4.27
CA GLY A 244 14.86 0.99 -3.67
C GLY A 244 15.72 1.72 -4.71
N ALA A 245 16.02 1.04 -5.82
CA ALA A 245 16.77 1.60 -6.95
C ALA A 245 16.09 2.85 -7.56
N LEU A 246 14.76 2.85 -7.64
CA LEU A 246 13.99 3.98 -8.18
C LEU A 246 13.88 5.17 -7.21
N PHE A 247 13.80 4.91 -5.90
CA PHE A 247 13.62 5.97 -4.90
C PHE A 247 14.92 6.63 -4.44
N GLY A 248 16.07 5.99 -4.68
CA GLY A 248 17.39 6.53 -4.43
C GLY A 248 17.85 6.44 -2.98
N ILE A 249 19.12 6.85 -2.77
CA ILE A 249 19.89 6.57 -1.54
C ILE A 249 19.31 7.19 -0.27
N LYS A 250 18.69 8.38 -0.34
CA LYS A 250 18.08 9.03 0.84
C LYS A 250 16.93 8.17 1.40
N VAL A 251 16.09 7.64 0.53
CA VAL A 251 14.99 6.73 0.92
C VAL A 251 15.57 5.42 1.44
N GLY A 252 16.53 4.82 0.72
CA GLY A 252 17.18 3.60 1.14
C GLY A 252 17.82 3.68 2.53
N LEU A 253 18.56 4.75 2.83
CA LEU A 253 19.15 4.98 4.16
C LEU A 253 18.08 5.18 5.24
N SER A 254 16.94 5.83 4.90
CA SER A 254 15.82 5.98 5.82
C SER A 254 15.15 4.65 6.12
N MET A 255 15.05 3.75 5.13
CA MET A 255 14.56 2.38 5.30
C MET A 255 15.49 1.55 6.19
N LEU A 256 16.80 1.67 5.97
CA LEU A 256 17.81 1.01 6.82
C LEU A 256 17.75 1.52 8.26
N LEU A 257 17.63 2.84 8.45
CA LEU A 257 17.48 3.43 9.79
C LEU A 257 16.24 2.89 10.50
N GLY A 258 15.09 2.84 9.80
CA GLY A 258 13.86 2.29 10.35
C GLY A 258 13.96 0.80 10.70
N LEU A 259 14.65 0.01 9.86
CA LEU A 259 14.94 -1.40 10.13
C LEU A 259 15.76 -1.55 11.42
N VAL A 260 16.87 -0.80 11.54
CA VAL A 260 17.75 -0.87 12.72
C VAL A 260 17.01 -0.44 13.97
N LEU A 261 16.25 0.66 13.92
CA LEU A 261 15.48 1.16 15.05
C LEU A 261 14.39 0.16 15.48
N ASN A 262 13.58 -0.34 14.53
CA ASN A 262 12.45 -1.19 14.87
C ASN A 262 12.89 -2.60 15.22
N TYR A 263 13.56 -3.28 14.30
CA TYR A 263 13.86 -4.71 14.42
C TYR A 263 15.19 -5.00 15.13
N GLY A 264 16.13 -4.03 15.10
CA GLY A 264 17.41 -4.15 15.79
C GLY A 264 17.39 -3.71 17.25
N VAL A 265 16.57 -2.69 17.58
CA VAL A 265 16.58 -2.08 18.92
C VAL A 265 15.23 -2.25 19.62
N LEU A 266 14.14 -1.74 19.05
CA LEU A 266 12.85 -1.69 19.75
C LEU A 266 12.25 -3.08 19.95
N ALA A 267 12.10 -3.88 18.89
CA ALA A 267 11.45 -5.17 18.97
C ALA A 267 12.13 -6.16 19.92
N PRO A 268 13.47 -6.33 19.93
CA PRO A 268 14.13 -7.21 20.89
C PRO A 268 13.88 -6.80 22.35
N ASN A 269 13.93 -5.49 22.65
CA ASN A 269 13.68 -4.97 23.99
C ASN A 269 12.22 -5.15 24.40
N LEU A 270 11.27 -4.80 23.53
CA LEU A 270 9.84 -4.92 23.81
C LEU A 270 9.39 -6.39 23.95
N ILE A 271 10.03 -7.32 23.24
CA ILE A 271 9.83 -8.76 23.43
C ILE A 271 10.43 -9.19 24.77
N GLY A 272 11.63 -8.72 25.13
CA GLY A 272 12.29 -8.99 26.40
C GLY A 272 11.47 -8.51 27.61
N GLU A 273 10.86 -7.34 27.51
CA GLU A 273 9.96 -6.76 28.51
C GLU A 273 8.53 -7.34 28.45
N LYS A 274 8.27 -8.31 27.61
CA LYS A 274 6.96 -8.97 27.42
C LYS A 274 5.83 -8.02 26.97
N ILE A 275 6.16 -6.86 26.41
CA ILE A 275 5.20 -5.90 25.83
C ILE A 275 4.64 -6.44 24.52
N ILE A 276 5.53 -6.89 23.62
CA ILE A 276 5.12 -7.65 22.43
C ILE A 276 4.89 -9.09 22.84
N ARG A 277 3.63 -9.45 22.96
CA ARG A 277 3.19 -10.81 23.24
C ARG A 277 2.74 -11.47 21.94
N HIS A 278 2.81 -12.77 21.91
CA HIS A 278 2.15 -13.53 20.84
C HIS A 278 0.63 -13.35 21.00
N PRO A 279 -0.12 -12.90 19.98
CA PRO A 279 -1.57 -12.98 20.05
C PRO A 279 -1.95 -14.43 20.25
N ALA A 280 -2.87 -14.65 21.18
CA ALA A 280 -3.46 -15.97 21.36
C ALA A 280 -4.01 -16.44 20.01
N PRO A 281 -3.52 -17.54 19.37
CA PRO A 281 -4.25 -18.09 18.25
C PRO A 281 -5.61 -18.44 18.82
N GLN A 282 -6.63 -17.83 18.26
CA GLN A 282 -7.96 -18.44 18.39
C GLN A 282 -7.81 -19.82 17.78
N ILE A 283 -7.95 -20.86 18.58
CA ILE A 283 -8.09 -22.21 18.07
C ILE A 283 -9.49 -22.24 17.41
N LYS A 284 -9.59 -21.69 16.23
CA LYS A 284 -10.61 -22.11 15.27
C LYS A 284 -10.28 -23.57 15.06
N ALA A 285 -11.28 -24.44 15.25
CA ALA A 285 -11.17 -25.87 15.09
C ALA A 285 -10.16 -26.19 13.97
N VAL A 286 -8.93 -26.49 14.37
CA VAL A 286 -7.93 -26.94 13.43
C VAL A 286 -8.52 -28.24 12.95
N GLN A 287 -8.82 -28.35 11.67
CA GLN A 287 -8.96 -29.64 11.03
C GLN A 287 -7.57 -30.28 11.07
N ALA A 288 -7.19 -30.74 12.25
CA ALA A 288 -5.95 -31.43 12.45
C ALA A 288 -6.03 -32.70 11.62
N PRO A 289 -4.97 -33.06 10.88
CA PRO A 289 -4.87 -34.37 10.28
C PRO A 289 -5.11 -35.40 11.38
N VAL A 290 -5.79 -36.49 11.07
CA VAL A 290 -6.03 -37.63 11.99
C VAL A 290 -4.67 -38.12 12.48
N LEU A 291 -4.35 -37.82 13.71
CA LEU A 291 -3.09 -38.23 14.36
C LEU A 291 -3.41 -39.09 15.55
N PRO A 292 -3.35 -40.43 15.39
CA PRO A 292 -3.54 -41.32 16.51
C PRO A 292 -2.36 -41.17 17.48
N PHE A 293 -2.64 -40.78 18.71
CA PHE A 293 -1.67 -40.77 19.79
C PHE A 293 -2.29 -41.33 21.07
N THR A 294 -1.50 -42.03 21.85
CA THR A 294 -1.94 -42.69 23.07
C THR A 294 -1.40 -41.96 24.28
N VAL A 295 -2.29 -41.61 25.20
CA VAL A 295 -1.92 -41.11 26.53
C VAL A 295 -1.99 -42.31 27.50
N ALA A 296 -0.88 -42.65 28.13
CA ALA A 296 -0.80 -43.79 29.03
C ALA A 296 -1.41 -43.48 30.40
N ALA A 297 -1.96 -44.49 31.06
CA ALA A 297 -2.40 -44.38 32.44
C ALA A 297 -1.21 -44.03 33.36
N GLY A 298 -1.45 -43.17 34.34
CA GLY A 298 -0.40 -42.73 35.26
C GLY A 298 0.44 -41.52 34.70
N GLN A 299 0.21 -41.08 33.47
CA GLN A 299 0.87 -39.97 32.93
C GLN A 299 0.37 -38.64 33.60
N THR A 300 1.30 -37.83 34.05
CA THR A 300 0.99 -36.59 34.76
C THR A 300 1.04 -35.38 33.81
N PHE A 301 -0.04 -34.63 33.77
CA PHE A 301 -0.10 -33.32 33.15
C PHE A 301 0.07 -32.26 34.22
N THR A 302 1.04 -31.38 34.03
CA THR A 302 1.28 -30.26 34.94
C THR A 302 0.83 -28.97 34.26
N ALA A 303 -0.11 -28.28 34.89
CA ALA A 303 -0.58 -26.99 34.43
C ALA A 303 -0.15 -25.91 35.41
N LEU A 304 0.41 -24.85 34.83
CA LEU A 304 0.72 -23.62 35.54
C LEU A 304 -0.37 -22.61 35.23
N LEU A 305 -1.18 -22.25 36.22
CA LEU A 305 -2.19 -21.23 36.14
C LEU A 305 -1.67 -19.95 36.76
N THR A 306 -1.60 -18.89 35.97
CA THR A 306 -1.22 -17.57 36.47
C THR A 306 -2.46 -16.69 36.42
N GLU A 307 -2.90 -16.21 37.58
CA GLU A 307 -4.03 -15.33 37.71
C GLU A 307 -3.54 -13.90 37.39
N ALA A 308 -3.99 -13.31 36.30
CA ALA A 308 -3.66 -11.93 35.94
C ALA A 308 -4.70 -10.99 36.58
N THR A 309 -4.24 -9.97 37.26
CA THR A 309 -5.08 -8.89 37.76
C THR A 309 -5.76 -8.13 36.60
N ALA A 310 -6.94 -7.58 36.87
CA ALA A 310 -7.91 -7.04 35.90
C ALA A 310 -7.43 -5.85 35.00
N THR A 311 -6.19 -5.45 35.05
CA THR A 311 -5.60 -4.45 34.16
C THR A 311 -4.71 -5.14 33.14
N PRO A 312 -4.83 -4.80 31.83
CA PRO A 312 -3.95 -5.34 30.80
C PRO A 312 -2.50 -4.85 30.93
N GLU A 313 -2.20 -4.11 31.97
CA GLU A 313 -0.87 -3.62 32.27
C GLU A 313 -0.13 -4.67 33.11
N LEU A 314 0.99 -5.06 32.57
CA LEU A 314 2.08 -5.83 33.12
C LEU A 314 2.26 -5.60 34.64
N SER A 315 1.58 -6.35 35.48
CA SER A 315 1.98 -6.45 36.87
C SER A 315 2.98 -7.59 37.02
N PRO A 316 4.18 -7.34 37.50
CA PRO A 316 5.09 -8.42 37.88
C PRO A 316 4.53 -9.13 39.10
N ALA A 317 4.58 -10.45 39.10
CA ALA A 317 4.21 -11.33 40.22
C ALA A 317 2.71 -11.51 40.44
N THR A 318 2.03 -12.06 39.49
CA THR A 318 0.78 -12.79 39.75
C THR A 318 1.09 -14.14 40.40
N PRO A 319 0.34 -14.56 41.44
CA PRO A 319 0.55 -15.82 42.05
C PRO A 319 0.36 -16.97 41.04
N THR A 320 1.38 -17.78 40.87
CA THR A 320 1.36 -18.92 39.98
C THR A 320 0.84 -20.12 40.73
N ARG A 321 -0.27 -20.68 40.30
CA ARG A 321 -0.81 -21.90 40.86
C ARG A 321 -0.42 -23.07 39.96
N THR A 322 0.28 -24.06 40.51
CA THR A 322 0.64 -25.30 39.80
C THR A 322 -0.41 -26.36 40.10
N LEU A 323 -0.97 -26.95 39.06
CA LEU A 323 -1.94 -28.03 39.16
C LEU A 323 -1.38 -29.24 38.40
N SER A 324 -1.38 -30.38 39.07
CA SER A 324 -0.98 -31.66 38.46
C SER A 324 -2.21 -32.51 38.27
N TYR A 325 -2.32 -33.13 37.11
CA TYR A 325 -3.41 -34.02 36.74
C TYR A 325 -2.86 -35.32 36.20
N THR A 326 -3.27 -36.45 36.78
CA THR A 326 -2.82 -37.76 36.41
C THR A 326 -3.88 -38.49 35.60
N TRP A 327 -3.51 -39.01 34.43
CA TRP A 327 -4.42 -39.72 33.56
C TRP A 327 -4.74 -41.10 34.14
N SER A 328 -6.03 -41.41 34.30
CA SER A 328 -6.42 -42.61 35.02
C SER A 328 -6.33 -43.91 34.21
N ARG A 329 -6.45 -43.81 32.89
CA ARG A 329 -6.41 -44.99 31.99
C ARG A 329 -5.86 -44.61 30.61
N PRO A 330 -5.29 -45.57 29.84
CA PRO A 330 -4.83 -45.33 28.50
C PRO A 330 -5.99 -44.89 27.59
N THR A 331 -5.79 -43.80 26.85
CA THR A 331 -6.77 -43.30 25.88
C THR A 331 -6.06 -42.96 24.59
N THR A 332 -6.62 -43.41 23.47
CA THR A 332 -6.11 -43.08 22.15
C THR A 332 -6.95 -41.93 21.54
N TYR A 333 -6.29 -40.85 21.18
CA TYR A 333 -6.91 -39.75 20.51
C TYR A 333 -6.58 -39.81 19.02
N THR A 334 -7.59 -39.59 18.18
CA THR A 334 -7.45 -39.53 16.72
C THR A 334 -7.41 -38.11 16.22
N ARG A 335 -7.87 -37.15 17.03
CA ARG A 335 -7.89 -35.70 16.70
C ARG A 335 -7.54 -34.89 17.94
N THR A 336 -6.89 -33.77 17.70
CA THR A 336 -6.64 -32.77 18.76
C THR A 336 -7.91 -32.23 19.41
N ALA A 337 -9.03 -32.16 18.64
CA ALA A 337 -10.32 -31.76 19.16
C ALA A 337 -10.85 -32.70 20.25
N ASP A 338 -10.57 -34.01 20.18
CA ASP A 338 -11.01 -34.98 21.14
C ASP A 338 -10.26 -34.83 22.48
N LEU A 339 -8.93 -34.56 22.43
CA LEU A 339 -8.16 -34.20 23.61
C LEU A 339 -8.62 -32.86 24.21
N GLN A 340 -8.95 -31.88 23.37
CA GLN A 340 -9.50 -30.58 23.83
C GLN A 340 -10.85 -30.79 24.53
N ALA A 341 -11.71 -31.66 24.01
CA ALA A 341 -12.99 -31.95 24.61
C ALA A 341 -12.84 -32.60 25.99
N ASP A 342 -11.91 -33.54 26.14
CA ASP A 342 -11.62 -34.16 27.44
C ASP A 342 -11.00 -33.16 28.44
N LEU A 343 -10.10 -32.30 27.99
CA LEU A 343 -9.52 -31.23 28.81
C LEU A 343 -10.56 -30.13 29.15
N ALA A 344 -11.60 -29.95 28.31
CA ALA A 344 -12.70 -29.00 28.54
C ALA A 344 -13.84 -29.61 29.41
N ALA A 345 -13.77 -30.85 29.78
CA ALA A 345 -14.77 -31.48 30.66
C ALA A 345 -14.95 -30.68 31.96
N PRO A 346 -16.17 -30.50 32.44
CA PRO A 346 -16.43 -29.64 33.62
C PRO A 346 -15.75 -30.12 34.89
N THR A 347 -15.50 -31.42 34.97
CA THR A 347 -14.83 -32.04 36.11
C THR A 347 -13.64 -32.87 35.66
N LEU A 348 -12.63 -32.95 36.50
CA LEU A 348 -11.53 -33.90 36.38
C LEU A 348 -12.03 -35.31 36.68
N GLN A 349 -11.20 -36.32 36.42
CA GLN A 349 -11.57 -37.72 36.67
C GLN A 349 -11.78 -38.06 38.15
N ASP A 350 -11.28 -37.27 39.06
CA ASP A 350 -11.49 -37.37 40.51
C ASP A 350 -12.77 -36.65 40.99
N GLY A 351 -13.56 -36.07 40.06
CA GLY A 351 -14.79 -35.31 40.35
C GLY A 351 -14.57 -33.86 40.72
N SER A 352 -13.33 -33.41 40.85
CA SER A 352 -13.01 -32.01 41.14
C SER A 352 -13.28 -31.08 39.91
N PRO A 353 -13.56 -29.80 40.10
CA PRO A 353 -13.71 -28.86 39.02
C PRO A 353 -12.44 -28.80 38.15
N ASN A 354 -12.62 -28.89 36.82
CA ASN A 354 -11.49 -28.86 35.90
C ASN A 354 -11.01 -27.39 35.65
N PRO A 355 -9.80 -27.05 36.07
CA PRO A 355 -9.28 -25.68 35.94
C PRO A 355 -8.99 -25.28 34.49
N PHE A 356 -8.84 -26.27 33.58
CA PHE A 356 -8.61 -26.00 32.16
C PHE A 356 -9.89 -25.68 31.38
N ALA A 357 -11.04 -26.14 31.90
CA ALA A 357 -12.31 -26.01 31.23
C ALA A 357 -12.67 -24.56 30.91
N GLN A 358 -12.28 -23.63 31.75
CA GLN A 358 -12.52 -22.23 31.54
C GLN A 358 -11.59 -21.64 30.47
N ALA A 359 -10.29 -21.93 30.52
CA ALA A 359 -9.31 -21.48 29.53
C ALA A 359 -9.63 -21.99 28.13
N ILE A 360 -10.11 -23.25 28.02
CA ILE A 360 -10.52 -23.85 26.76
C ILE A 360 -11.82 -23.24 26.22
N ARG A 361 -12.82 -23.01 27.08
CA ARG A 361 -14.10 -22.40 26.70
C ARG A 361 -13.94 -20.96 26.20
N THR A 362 -12.98 -20.23 26.70
CA THR A 362 -12.69 -18.87 26.25
C THR A 362 -11.87 -18.80 24.96
N GLY A 363 -11.50 -19.95 24.39
CA GLY A 363 -10.75 -20.02 23.13
C GLY A 363 -9.31 -19.49 23.22
N SER A 364 -8.75 -19.47 24.42
CA SER A 364 -7.51 -18.79 24.73
C SER A 364 -6.34 -19.73 24.98
N LEU A 365 -6.41 -20.95 24.51
CA LEU A 365 -5.34 -21.94 24.66
C LEU A 365 -4.23 -21.71 23.67
N LEU A 366 -3.02 -21.45 24.17
CA LEU A 366 -1.87 -21.29 23.35
C LEU A 366 -0.65 -21.93 23.85
N SER A 367 -0.09 -22.63 23.00
CA SER A 367 1.12 -23.32 23.19
C SER A 367 2.35 -22.55 22.99
N LYS A 368 3.44 -22.88 23.67
CA LYS A 368 4.66 -22.38 23.17
C LYS A 368 6.00 -22.89 23.51
N SER A 369 6.21 -23.90 24.19
CA SER A 369 7.56 -24.45 24.23
C SER A 369 7.56 -25.97 24.34
N LEU A 370 8.46 -26.56 23.56
CA LEU A 370 8.90 -27.92 23.77
C LEU A 370 10.17 -27.82 24.58
N GLN A 371 10.10 -28.03 25.90
CA GLN A 371 11.29 -28.19 26.71
C GLN A 371 11.52 -29.71 26.86
N THR A 372 12.76 -30.15 26.54
CA THR A 372 13.27 -31.52 26.73
C THR A 372 12.22 -32.54 27.10
N ASN A 373 11.57 -33.17 26.11
CA ASN A 373 10.55 -34.20 26.24
C ASN A 373 9.18 -33.78 26.82
N VAL A 374 8.90 -32.50 26.94
CA VAL A 374 7.61 -31.99 27.43
C VAL A 374 7.07 -30.93 26.50
N LEU A 375 5.84 -31.09 26.01
CA LEU A 375 5.08 -30.07 25.32
C LEU A 375 4.39 -29.20 26.37
N VAL A 376 4.72 -27.89 26.38
CA VAL A 376 4.06 -26.91 27.24
C VAL A 376 3.05 -26.16 26.41
N LEU A 377 1.77 -26.26 26.75
CA LEU A 377 0.68 -25.47 26.19
C LEU A 377 0.42 -24.28 27.11
N GLU A 378 0.48 -23.07 26.58
CA GLU A 378 0.16 -21.85 27.31
C GLU A 378 -1.20 -21.34 26.84
N ALA A 379 -2.10 -21.11 27.75
CA ALA A 379 -3.39 -20.50 27.50
C ALA A 379 -3.37 -19.02 27.87
N PHE A 380 -3.80 -18.16 26.95
CA PHE A 380 -3.99 -16.72 27.17
C PHE A 380 -5.46 -16.41 26.96
N GLY A 381 -6.15 -15.90 27.94
CA GLY A 381 -7.57 -15.61 27.86
C GLY A 381 -7.92 -14.15 27.90
N ALA A 382 -9.11 -13.88 27.38
CA ALA A 382 -9.81 -12.62 27.67
C ALA A 382 -10.17 -12.46 29.16
N THR A 383 -9.92 -13.49 29.97
CA THR A 383 -10.28 -13.61 31.38
C THR A 383 -9.08 -13.56 32.33
N ASN A 384 -8.00 -12.91 31.96
CA ASN A 384 -6.85 -12.72 32.86
C ASN A 384 -6.13 -14.01 33.34
N TRP A 385 -6.18 -15.08 32.56
CA TRP A 385 -5.57 -16.34 32.91
C TRP A 385 -4.41 -16.68 31.99
N ASP A 386 -3.27 -17.07 32.58
CA ASP A 386 -2.18 -17.77 31.89
C ASP A 386 -2.17 -19.21 32.38
N ALA A 387 -2.44 -20.17 31.51
CA ALA A 387 -2.35 -21.56 31.86
C ALA A 387 -1.26 -22.25 31.04
N ARG A 388 -0.41 -23.03 31.68
CA ARG A 388 0.61 -23.87 31.04
C ARG A 388 0.27 -25.33 31.31
N LEU A 389 0.06 -26.07 30.24
CA LEU A 389 -0.15 -27.52 30.30
C LEU A 389 1.11 -28.19 29.78
N ALA A 390 1.72 -29.05 30.62
CA ALA A 390 2.87 -29.84 30.23
C ALA A 390 2.44 -31.27 29.85
N LEU A 391 2.77 -31.73 28.67
CA LEU A 391 2.50 -33.03 28.12
C LEU A 391 3.81 -33.72 27.71
N SER A 392 4.00 -35.00 28.01
CA SER A 392 5.20 -35.70 27.56
C SER A 392 5.27 -35.87 26.05
N THR A 393 6.37 -35.42 25.45
CA THR A 393 6.58 -35.42 24.01
C THR A 393 6.81 -36.81 23.42
N ASN A 394 7.27 -37.76 24.21
CA ASN A 394 7.48 -39.15 23.75
C ASN A 394 6.17 -39.83 23.38
N GLN A 395 5.04 -39.32 23.86
CA GLN A 395 3.72 -39.88 23.67
C GLN A 395 2.83 -39.10 22.71
N ALA A 396 3.24 -37.91 22.31
CA ALA A 396 2.42 -37.05 21.44
C ALA A 396 3.20 -36.35 20.32
N PRO A 397 4.13 -37.02 19.60
CA PRO A 397 4.90 -36.36 18.55
C PRO A 397 4.01 -35.82 17.44
N GLY A 398 2.90 -36.49 17.14
CA GLY A 398 1.93 -36.03 16.14
C GLY A 398 1.13 -34.83 16.59
N LEU A 399 0.81 -34.68 17.86
CA LEU A 399 0.15 -33.51 18.43
C LEU A 399 1.06 -32.26 18.32
N VAL A 400 2.35 -32.46 18.58
CA VAL A 400 3.38 -31.42 18.46
C VAL A 400 3.44 -30.87 17.04
N ALA A 401 3.48 -31.77 16.05
CA ALA A 401 3.50 -31.39 14.63
C ALA A 401 2.19 -30.72 14.19
N ALA A 402 1.03 -31.23 14.62
CA ALA A 402 -0.28 -30.68 14.29
C ALA A 402 -0.51 -29.27 14.86
N LEU A 403 0.11 -28.98 16.00
CA LEU A 403 0.08 -27.66 16.62
C LEU A 403 1.13 -26.69 16.05
N GLY A 404 1.96 -27.15 15.12
CA GLY A 404 2.97 -26.31 14.44
C GLY A 404 4.16 -25.93 15.30
N PHE A 405 4.49 -26.74 16.33
CA PHE A 405 5.62 -26.45 17.22
C PHE A 405 6.93 -27.00 16.69
N LYS A 406 8.00 -26.20 16.90
CA LYS A 406 9.36 -26.64 16.65
C LYS A 406 9.93 -27.26 17.94
N PRO A 407 10.45 -28.48 17.89
CA PRO A 407 11.11 -29.11 19.04
C PRO A 407 12.28 -28.24 19.55
N GLY A 408 12.38 -28.09 20.85
CA GLY A 408 13.49 -27.36 21.49
C GLY A 408 13.42 -25.85 21.51
N ALA A 409 12.37 -25.24 20.95
CA ALA A 409 12.21 -23.78 20.97
C ALA A 409 11.71 -23.28 22.34
N THR A 410 12.39 -22.28 22.91
CA THR A 410 11.92 -21.62 24.13
C THR A 410 10.71 -20.71 23.83
N ALA A 411 9.91 -20.37 24.84
CA ALA A 411 8.77 -19.45 24.69
C ALA A 411 9.19 -18.12 24.07
N LEU A 412 10.34 -17.57 24.46
CA LEU A 412 10.91 -16.34 23.90
C LEU A 412 11.33 -16.48 22.43
N GLN A 413 11.80 -17.64 22.01
CA GLN A 413 12.18 -17.90 20.62
C GLN A 413 10.97 -18.01 19.68
N ASN A 414 9.79 -18.30 20.23
CA ASN A 414 8.54 -18.35 19.48
C ASN A 414 7.77 -17.02 19.47
N VAL A 415 8.14 -16.08 20.35
CA VAL A 415 7.58 -14.72 20.36
C VAL A 415 8.27 -13.87 19.31
N GLY A 416 7.52 -13.11 18.57
CA GLY A 416 8.02 -12.30 17.47
C GLY A 416 7.28 -12.63 16.18
N GLY A 417 7.95 -12.41 15.06
CA GLY A 417 7.34 -12.42 13.73
C GLY A 417 6.72 -11.08 13.39
N PHE A 418 6.64 -10.82 12.09
CA PHE A 418 6.22 -9.52 11.57
C PHE A 418 4.90 -9.03 12.16
N ARG A 419 3.87 -9.88 12.18
CA ARG A 419 2.52 -9.50 12.62
C ARG A 419 2.48 -9.00 14.07
N ASN A 420 3.25 -9.62 14.95
CA ASN A 420 3.26 -9.26 16.37
C ASN A 420 4.06 -7.97 16.61
N ILE A 421 5.18 -7.82 15.92
CA ILE A 421 6.01 -6.62 16.00
C ILE A 421 5.27 -5.44 15.39
N SER A 422 4.68 -5.63 14.20
CA SER A 422 3.95 -4.57 13.50
C SER A 422 2.70 -4.10 14.25
N ALA A 423 2.05 -4.96 15.04
CA ALA A 423 0.91 -4.56 15.86
C ALA A 423 1.26 -3.44 16.86
N TRP A 424 2.49 -3.39 17.35
CA TRP A 424 2.99 -2.32 18.21
C TRP A 424 3.66 -1.20 17.39
N SER A 425 4.57 -1.56 16.47
CA SER A 425 5.38 -0.58 15.73
C SER A 425 4.57 0.23 14.70
N LEU A 426 3.35 -0.23 14.38
CA LEU A 426 2.38 0.55 13.60
C LEU A 426 2.16 1.95 14.18
N TRP A 427 2.08 2.09 15.51
CA TRP A 427 1.74 3.36 16.15
C TRP A 427 2.81 4.44 15.97
N PRO A 428 4.08 4.22 16.32
CA PRO A 428 5.13 5.19 16.01
C PRO A 428 5.34 5.36 14.51
N GLY A 429 5.27 4.28 13.71
CA GLY A 429 5.43 4.34 12.25
C GLY A 429 4.36 5.19 11.57
N ALA A 430 3.09 4.95 11.88
CA ALA A 430 1.97 5.74 11.39
C ALA A 430 2.09 7.21 11.82
N THR A 431 2.52 7.47 13.05
CA THR A 431 2.67 8.84 13.58
C THR A 431 3.73 9.62 12.81
N VAL A 432 4.93 9.06 12.60
CA VAL A 432 5.98 9.71 11.79
C VAL A 432 5.48 10.02 10.38
N LEU A 433 4.79 9.06 9.76
CA LEU A 433 4.27 9.21 8.40
C LEU A 433 3.20 10.29 8.30
N VAL A 434 2.24 10.28 9.23
CA VAL A 434 1.11 11.23 9.26
C VAL A 434 1.61 12.64 9.57
N VAL A 435 2.41 12.80 10.64
CA VAL A 435 2.97 14.09 11.03
C VAL A 435 3.86 14.66 9.93
N GLY A 436 4.74 13.81 9.36
CA GLY A 436 5.59 14.18 8.25
C GLY A 436 4.80 14.70 7.05
N GLY A 437 3.75 13.98 6.66
CA GLY A 437 2.88 14.36 5.54
C GLY A 437 2.06 15.62 5.79
N LEU A 438 1.41 15.72 6.96
CA LEU A 438 0.57 16.87 7.29
C LEU A 438 1.37 18.17 7.47
N LEU A 439 2.53 18.11 8.13
CA LEU A 439 3.39 19.28 8.29
C LEU A 439 4.00 19.73 6.97
N ALA A 440 4.44 18.78 6.11
CA ALA A 440 4.93 19.11 4.78
C ALA A 440 3.85 19.83 3.96
N LEU A 441 2.59 19.41 4.08
CA LEU A 441 1.45 20.07 3.46
C LEU A 441 1.20 21.47 4.07
N ALA A 442 1.19 21.56 5.41
CA ALA A 442 0.95 22.81 6.13
C ALA A 442 1.98 23.90 5.73
N PHE A 443 3.25 23.52 5.57
CA PHE A 443 4.28 24.45 5.10
C PHE A 443 4.10 24.95 3.66
N GLN A 444 3.20 24.36 2.87
CA GLN A 444 2.84 24.80 1.52
C GLN A 444 1.62 25.75 1.49
N TRP A 445 1.15 26.29 2.62
CA TRP A 445 -0.07 27.08 2.74
C TRP A 445 -0.13 28.28 1.78
N ARG A 446 1.01 28.93 1.48
CA ARG A 446 1.06 30.04 0.50
C ARG A 446 0.80 29.55 -0.92
N THR A 447 1.28 28.37 -1.26
CA THR A 447 1.03 27.71 -2.54
C THR A 447 -0.44 27.33 -2.66
N LEU A 448 -1.03 26.80 -1.58
CA LEU A 448 -2.46 26.49 -1.52
C LEU A 448 -3.33 27.72 -1.73
N GLY A 449 -3.02 28.83 -1.02
CA GLY A 449 -3.73 30.11 -1.18
C GLY A 449 -3.73 30.61 -2.62
N ARG A 450 -2.59 30.54 -3.32
CA ARG A 450 -2.49 30.93 -4.74
C ARG A 450 -3.30 30.04 -5.66
N THR A 451 -3.34 28.71 -5.38
CA THR A 451 -4.15 27.77 -6.17
C THR A 451 -5.62 28.12 -6.09
N PHE A 452 -6.14 28.34 -4.88
CA PHE A 452 -7.55 28.70 -4.69
C PHE A 452 -7.88 30.07 -5.29
N ALA A 453 -7.04 31.07 -5.11
CA ALA A 453 -7.22 32.37 -5.73
C ALA A 453 -7.30 32.27 -7.27
N GLY A 454 -6.43 31.47 -7.89
CA GLY A 454 -6.46 31.23 -9.34
C GLY A 454 -7.73 30.48 -9.79
N ILE A 455 -8.16 29.47 -9.06
CA ILE A 455 -9.40 28.74 -9.38
C ILE A 455 -10.62 29.67 -9.26
N PHE A 456 -10.74 30.45 -8.18
CA PHE A 456 -11.85 31.39 -8.01
C PHE A 456 -11.85 32.50 -9.07
N ALA A 457 -10.69 32.96 -9.51
CA ALA A 457 -10.58 33.93 -10.63
C ALA A 457 -11.13 33.35 -11.96
N ILE A 458 -10.84 32.07 -12.26
CA ILE A 458 -11.38 31.38 -13.46
C ILE A 458 -12.92 31.32 -13.42
N PHE A 459 -13.52 31.11 -12.24
CA PHE A 459 -14.98 31.07 -12.10
C PHE A 459 -15.62 32.48 -12.11
N GLY A 460 -14.92 33.52 -11.64
CA GLY A 460 -15.43 34.88 -11.54
C GLY A 460 -15.53 35.64 -12.87
N ASP A 461 -14.60 35.43 -13.81
CA ASP A 461 -14.42 36.24 -15.00
C ASP A 461 -15.12 35.72 -16.27
N ARG A 462 -15.99 34.74 -16.16
CA ARG A 462 -16.54 33.92 -17.26
C ARG A 462 -17.41 34.74 -18.28
N LYS A 463 -17.99 35.88 -17.90
CA LYS A 463 -18.89 36.63 -18.77
C LYS A 463 -18.18 37.50 -19.77
N ASN A 464 -16.92 37.89 -19.57
CA ASN A 464 -16.16 38.81 -20.37
C ASN A 464 -14.81 38.29 -20.89
N ALA A 465 -14.46 37.02 -20.64
CA ALA A 465 -13.20 36.47 -21.13
C ALA A 465 -13.27 36.29 -22.67
N PRO A 466 -12.32 36.84 -23.45
CA PRO A 466 -12.23 36.54 -24.88
C PRO A 466 -12.04 35.03 -25.08
N LYS A 467 -12.63 34.49 -26.16
CA LYS A 467 -12.44 33.08 -26.55
C LYS A 467 -10.94 32.83 -26.68
N GLY A 468 -10.42 31.90 -25.90
CA GLY A 468 -9.01 31.51 -25.95
C GLY A 468 -8.66 30.85 -27.28
N VAL A 469 -7.42 31.02 -27.72
CA VAL A 469 -6.90 30.48 -28.99
C VAL A 469 -7.06 28.96 -29.07
N LEU A 470 -7.03 28.27 -27.92
CA LEU A 470 -7.13 26.80 -27.80
C LEU A 470 -8.55 26.26 -27.57
N ASP A 471 -9.58 27.13 -27.49
CA ASP A 471 -10.95 26.70 -27.09
C ASP A 471 -11.53 25.61 -27.99
N HIS A 472 -11.12 25.54 -29.25
CA HIS A 472 -11.60 24.55 -30.23
C HIS A 472 -11.07 23.13 -29.95
N ILE A 473 -9.90 22.98 -29.32
CA ILE A 473 -9.26 21.71 -28.96
C ILE A 473 -9.28 21.42 -27.46
N GLU A 474 -9.58 22.46 -26.65
CA GLU A 474 -9.56 22.37 -25.19
C GLU A 474 -10.78 21.58 -24.67
N ILE A 475 -10.62 21.01 -23.47
CA ILE A 475 -11.68 20.27 -22.79
C ILE A 475 -12.75 21.28 -22.34
N PRO A 476 -14.02 21.12 -22.74
CA PRO A 476 -15.07 22.07 -22.40
C PRO A 476 -15.30 22.12 -20.87
N MET A 477 -15.41 23.33 -20.30
CA MET A 477 -15.68 23.50 -18.88
C MET A 477 -17.07 22.94 -18.45
N THR A 478 -17.98 22.81 -19.39
CA THR A 478 -19.28 22.15 -19.17
C THR A 478 -19.13 20.69 -18.77
N TRP A 479 -18.08 20.00 -19.26
CA TRP A 479 -17.77 18.64 -18.87
C TRP A 479 -17.34 18.55 -17.41
N PHE A 480 -16.60 19.54 -16.90
CA PHE A 480 -16.28 19.62 -15.48
C PHE A 480 -17.55 19.73 -14.64
N VAL A 481 -18.44 20.70 -14.96
CA VAL A 481 -19.66 20.90 -14.16
C VAL A 481 -20.57 19.66 -14.19
N ALA A 482 -20.82 19.12 -15.37
CA ALA A 482 -21.63 17.92 -15.54
C ALA A 482 -21.02 16.71 -14.84
N GLY A 483 -19.71 16.47 -15.06
CA GLY A 483 -18.98 15.33 -14.48
C GLY A 483 -18.89 15.43 -12.95
N PHE A 484 -18.63 16.62 -12.41
CA PHE A 484 -18.59 16.85 -10.97
C PHE A 484 -19.93 16.58 -10.30
N ILE A 485 -21.03 17.08 -10.89
CA ILE A 485 -22.38 16.84 -10.36
C ILE A 485 -22.74 15.36 -10.47
N VAL A 486 -22.59 14.75 -11.66
CA VAL A 486 -23.01 13.36 -11.89
C VAL A 486 -22.17 12.40 -11.05
N MET A 487 -20.83 12.50 -11.12
CA MET A 487 -19.96 11.56 -10.38
C MET A 487 -19.97 11.85 -8.87
N GLY A 488 -20.09 13.10 -8.45
CA GLY A 488 -20.22 13.45 -7.03
C GLY A 488 -21.54 12.95 -6.42
N THR A 489 -22.65 13.08 -7.15
CA THR A 489 -23.94 12.51 -6.74
C THR A 489 -23.85 10.99 -6.69
N LEU A 490 -23.31 10.34 -7.71
CA LEU A 490 -23.14 8.89 -7.74
C LEU A 490 -22.24 8.39 -6.61
N ALA A 491 -21.13 9.06 -6.33
CA ALA A 491 -20.24 8.74 -5.21
C ALA A 491 -21.00 8.84 -3.87
N THR A 492 -21.78 9.90 -3.68
CA THR A 492 -22.60 10.09 -2.47
C THR A 492 -23.65 8.98 -2.34
N LEU A 493 -24.36 8.64 -3.42
CA LEU A 493 -25.35 7.56 -3.42
C LEU A 493 -24.72 6.19 -3.12
N LEU A 494 -23.53 5.92 -3.66
CA LEU A 494 -22.78 4.70 -3.36
C LEU A 494 -22.34 4.64 -1.90
N LEU A 495 -21.91 5.76 -1.31
CA LEU A 495 -21.58 5.83 0.11
C LEU A 495 -22.79 5.55 1.01
N ILE A 496 -23.97 6.05 0.64
CA ILE A 496 -25.23 5.77 1.35
C ILE A 496 -25.61 4.29 1.20
N TRP A 497 -25.62 3.80 -0.02
CA TRP A 497 -26.09 2.45 -0.33
C TRP A 497 -25.21 1.35 0.22
N LEU A 498 -23.87 1.48 0.08
CA LEU A 498 -22.93 0.42 0.48
C LEU A 498 -22.58 0.48 1.97
N PHE A 499 -22.58 1.66 2.57
CA PHE A 499 -22.01 1.87 3.90
C PHE A 499 -22.97 2.53 4.89
N ALA A 500 -24.20 2.80 4.50
CA ALA A 500 -25.20 3.51 5.32
C ALA A 500 -24.70 4.86 5.87
N ILE A 501 -23.83 5.55 5.12
CA ILE A 501 -23.29 6.87 5.48
C ILE A 501 -24.38 7.91 5.22
N HIS A 502 -24.59 8.84 6.14
CA HIS A 502 -25.58 9.91 5.96
C HIS A 502 -25.26 10.75 4.72
N TRP A 503 -26.28 11.13 3.96
CA TRP A 503 -26.15 11.83 2.68
C TRP A 503 -25.28 13.11 2.77
N TRP A 504 -25.45 13.91 3.83
CA TRP A 504 -24.67 15.13 4.01
C TRP A 504 -23.16 14.87 4.19
N MET A 505 -22.79 13.74 4.82
CA MET A 505 -21.39 13.33 4.92
C MET A 505 -20.80 13.03 3.55
N GLY A 506 -21.55 12.33 2.68
CA GLY A 506 -21.10 12.08 1.31
C GLY A 506 -20.91 13.38 0.52
N VAL A 507 -21.84 14.32 0.64
CA VAL A 507 -21.74 15.63 0.00
C VAL A 507 -20.51 16.41 0.51
N VAL A 508 -20.29 16.44 1.82
CA VAL A 508 -19.10 17.09 2.40
C VAL A 508 -17.82 16.43 1.89
N ALA A 509 -17.77 15.10 1.78
CA ALA A 509 -16.62 14.39 1.23
C ALA A 509 -16.33 14.81 -0.22
N VAL A 510 -17.35 14.89 -1.07
CA VAL A 510 -17.24 15.32 -2.47
C VAL A 510 -16.75 16.78 -2.57
N LEU A 511 -17.28 17.68 -1.76
CA LEU A 511 -16.82 19.08 -1.72
C LEU A 511 -15.37 19.19 -1.23
N MET A 512 -15.01 18.50 -0.15
CA MET A 512 -13.63 18.43 0.33
C MET A 512 -12.69 17.86 -0.73
N THR A 513 -13.15 16.89 -1.50
CA THR A 513 -12.37 16.27 -2.57
C THR A 513 -11.91 17.30 -3.60
N PHE A 514 -12.76 18.26 -4.00
CA PHE A 514 -12.38 19.31 -4.93
C PHE A 514 -11.20 20.15 -4.42
N PHE A 515 -11.26 20.57 -3.16
CA PHE A 515 -10.17 21.34 -2.56
C PHE A 515 -8.88 20.54 -2.43
N LEU A 516 -8.99 19.30 -1.94
CA LEU A 516 -7.82 18.44 -1.75
C LEU A 516 -7.23 17.94 -3.09
N ALA A 517 -8.06 17.77 -4.12
CA ALA A 517 -7.59 17.47 -5.47
C ALA A 517 -6.75 18.60 -6.06
N ALA A 518 -7.18 19.86 -5.87
CA ALA A 518 -6.41 21.03 -6.29
C ALA A 518 -5.04 21.09 -5.57
N VAL A 519 -5.01 20.77 -4.28
CA VAL A 519 -3.78 20.69 -3.48
C VAL A 519 -2.86 19.58 -3.99
N ALA A 520 -3.41 18.37 -4.20
CA ALA A 520 -2.65 17.21 -4.65
C ALA A 520 -2.06 17.44 -6.05
N ALA A 521 -2.86 17.96 -7.00
CA ALA A 521 -2.43 18.25 -8.35
C ALA A 521 -1.31 19.32 -8.37
N ARG A 522 -1.41 20.36 -7.54
CA ARG A 522 -0.37 21.37 -7.45
C ARG A 522 0.91 20.84 -6.84
N ALA A 523 0.83 20.06 -5.77
CA ALA A 523 1.99 19.41 -5.16
C ALA A 523 2.69 18.47 -6.17
N GLY A 524 1.93 17.66 -6.91
CA GLY A 524 2.45 16.84 -8.00
C GLY A 524 3.14 17.65 -9.08
N ALA A 525 2.54 18.78 -9.46
CA ALA A 525 3.09 19.69 -10.49
C ALA A 525 4.35 20.44 -10.06
N GLU A 526 4.50 20.79 -8.78
CA GLU A 526 5.66 21.53 -8.27
C GLU A 526 6.80 20.61 -7.81
N VAL A 527 6.46 19.50 -7.12
CA VAL A 527 7.43 18.62 -6.43
C VAL A 527 7.60 17.26 -7.11
N GLY A 528 6.65 16.84 -7.95
CA GLY A 528 6.65 15.55 -8.65
C GLY A 528 6.16 14.38 -7.78
N MET A 529 5.56 14.65 -6.62
CA MET A 529 5.01 13.62 -5.74
C MET A 529 3.61 14.00 -5.28
N ASN A 530 2.67 13.07 -5.40
CA ASN A 530 1.30 13.26 -4.95
C ASN A 530 1.18 12.93 -3.45
N PRO A 531 0.77 13.88 -2.58
CA PRO A 531 0.65 13.65 -1.14
C PRO A 531 -0.65 12.90 -0.77
N ILE A 532 -0.95 11.78 -1.43
CA ILE A 532 -2.21 11.02 -1.30
C ILE A 532 -2.49 10.64 0.15
N GLY A 533 -1.46 10.13 0.84
CA GLY A 533 -1.57 9.73 2.24
C GLY A 533 -1.97 10.89 3.16
N ALA A 534 -1.44 12.10 2.92
CA ALA A 534 -1.80 13.28 3.70
C ALA A 534 -3.24 13.74 3.41
N MET A 535 -3.68 13.69 2.13
CA MET A 535 -5.06 14.07 1.77
C MET A 535 -6.09 13.19 2.48
N GLY A 536 -5.89 11.87 2.46
CA GLY A 536 -6.75 10.94 3.21
C GLY A 536 -6.76 11.23 4.71
N LYS A 537 -5.61 11.59 5.31
CA LYS A 537 -5.52 11.91 6.75
C LYS A 537 -6.25 13.20 7.12
N VAL A 538 -6.19 14.24 6.28
CA VAL A 538 -7.00 15.46 6.49
C VAL A 538 -8.48 15.09 6.58
N THR A 539 -8.97 14.26 5.66
CA THR A 539 -10.37 13.82 5.68
C THR A 539 -10.67 12.93 6.89
N GLN A 540 -9.79 11.98 7.24
CA GLN A 540 -9.96 11.16 8.44
C GLN A 540 -10.07 12.00 9.72
N LEU A 541 -9.21 13.03 9.87
CA LEU A 541 -9.25 13.95 11.00
C LEU A 541 -10.56 14.75 11.02
N THR A 542 -11.00 15.26 9.88
CA THR A 542 -12.26 15.97 9.74
C THR A 542 -13.44 15.09 10.15
N TYR A 543 -13.52 13.87 9.64
CA TYR A 543 -14.61 12.94 9.98
C TYR A 543 -14.48 12.34 11.39
N GLY A 544 -13.27 12.31 11.96
CA GLY A 544 -13.09 12.00 13.39
C GLY A 544 -13.80 12.99 14.31
N VAL A 545 -13.87 14.26 13.89
CA VAL A 545 -14.61 15.31 14.62
C VAL A 545 -16.08 15.35 14.26
N MET A 546 -16.43 15.22 12.97
CA MET A 546 -17.81 15.34 12.46
C MET A 546 -18.66 14.11 12.75
N ALA A 547 -18.07 12.94 12.81
CA ALA A 547 -18.76 11.65 13.01
C ALA A 547 -17.94 10.78 14.00
N PRO A 548 -17.79 11.19 15.25
CA PRO A 548 -17.02 10.44 16.23
C PRO A 548 -17.59 9.03 16.42
N GLY A 549 -16.74 8.03 16.48
CA GLY A 549 -17.13 6.63 16.60
C GLY A 549 -17.51 5.94 15.28
N ASN A 550 -17.78 6.66 14.19
CA ASN A 550 -18.14 6.06 12.90
C ASN A 550 -16.89 5.75 12.05
N VAL A 551 -16.33 4.57 12.28
CA VAL A 551 -15.13 4.07 11.58
C VAL A 551 -15.36 3.98 10.07
N THR A 552 -16.50 3.47 9.65
CA THR A 552 -16.84 3.26 8.24
C THR A 552 -16.91 4.59 7.48
N ALA A 553 -17.61 5.58 8.04
CA ALA A 553 -17.65 6.92 7.46
C ALA A 553 -16.24 7.54 7.40
N ASN A 554 -15.45 7.42 8.47
CA ASN A 554 -14.10 7.94 8.53
C ASN A 554 -13.19 7.38 7.42
N ILE A 555 -13.17 6.07 7.23
CA ILE A 555 -12.31 5.40 6.25
C ILE A 555 -12.83 5.63 4.83
N MET A 556 -14.13 5.45 4.58
CA MET A 556 -14.64 5.44 3.21
C MET A 556 -14.72 6.84 2.61
N THR A 557 -15.10 7.87 3.38
CA THR A 557 -15.05 9.25 2.88
C THR A 557 -13.63 9.70 2.59
N ALA A 558 -12.66 9.32 3.43
CA ALA A 558 -11.25 9.57 3.20
C ALA A 558 -10.74 8.81 1.97
N GLY A 559 -11.22 7.59 1.71
CA GLY A 559 -10.93 6.82 0.50
C GLY A 559 -11.39 7.52 -0.77
N VAL A 560 -12.63 8.04 -0.76
CA VAL A 560 -13.15 8.86 -1.88
C VAL A 560 -12.29 10.08 -2.11
N THR A 561 -11.98 10.82 -1.06
CA THR A 561 -11.18 12.06 -1.17
C THR A 561 -9.77 11.79 -1.68
N ALA A 562 -9.06 10.82 -1.09
CA ALA A 562 -7.69 10.51 -1.49
C ALA A 562 -7.62 9.91 -2.90
N GLY A 563 -8.55 9.00 -3.25
CA GLY A 563 -8.61 8.38 -4.57
C GLY A 563 -8.89 9.38 -5.69
N ALA A 564 -9.88 10.24 -5.52
CA ALA A 564 -10.20 11.25 -6.52
C ALA A 564 -9.11 12.35 -6.60
N ALA A 565 -8.50 12.74 -5.48
CA ALA A 565 -7.37 13.68 -5.49
C ALA A 565 -6.14 13.10 -6.23
N CYS A 566 -5.86 11.81 -6.06
CA CYS A 566 -4.83 11.10 -6.81
C CYS A 566 -5.12 11.11 -8.31
N SER A 567 -6.31 10.64 -8.71
CA SER A 567 -6.74 10.60 -10.10
C SER A 567 -6.68 11.97 -10.77
N CYS A 568 -7.08 13.02 -10.06
CA CYS A 568 -6.98 14.39 -10.55
C CYS A 568 -5.52 14.81 -10.83
N SER A 569 -4.62 14.56 -9.88
CA SER A 569 -3.20 14.91 -10.03
C SER A 569 -2.54 14.16 -11.18
N ASP A 570 -2.80 12.86 -11.30
CA ASP A 570 -2.26 12.03 -12.37
C ASP A 570 -2.81 12.44 -13.74
N THR A 571 -4.11 12.81 -13.79
CA THR A 571 -4.74 13.35 -14.99
C THR A 571 -4.06 14.62 -15.48
N VAL A 572 -3.80 15.58 -14.58
CA VAL A 572 -3.11 16.82 -14.94
C VAL A 572 -1.68 16.53 -15.39
N GLY A 573 -0.99 15.61 -14.73
CA GLY A 573 0.35 15.14 -15.11
C GLY A 573 0.38 14.55 -16.53
N ASN A 574 -0.57 13.66 -16.84
CA ASN A 574 -0.71 13.08 -18.18
C ASN A 574 -1.00 14.13 -19.26
N LEU A 575 -1.88 15.09 -18.96
CA LEU A 575 -2.17 16.21 -19.85
C LEU A 575 -0.94 17.11 -20.08
N LYS A 576 -0.04 17.23 -19.10
CA LYS A 576 1.25 17.89 -19.27
C LYS A 576 2.15 17.15 -20.26
N VAL A 577 2.24 15.81 -20.16
CA VAL A 577 2.98 15.00 -21.15
C VAL A 577 2.41 15.20 -22.54
N GLY A 578 1.08 15.14 -22.70
CA GLY A 578 0.42 15.41 -23.98
C GLY A 578 0.70 16.81 -24.52
N HIS A 579 0.67 17.82 -23.65
CA HIS A 579 1.03 19.19 -24.03
C HIS A 579 2.47 19.31 -24.54
N MET A 580 3.43 18.58 -23.92
CA MET A 580 4.83 18.56 -24.35
C MET A 580 5.03 17.98 -25.75
N VAL A 581 4.24 16.98 -26.14
CA VAL A 581 4.34 16.28 -27.43
C VAL A 581 3.31 16.76 -28.46
N GLY A 582 2.49 17.76 -28.12
CA GLY A 582 1.51 18.37 -29.00
C GLY A 582 0.25 17.54 -29.23
N ALA A 583 -0.17 16.75 -28.27
CA ALA A 583 -1.39 15.93 -28.33
C ALA A 583 -2.66 16.76 -28.12
N ASN A 584 -3.80 16.29 -28.66
CA ASN A 584 -5.09 16.92 -28.45
C ASN A 584 -5.62 16.63 -27.01
N PRO A 585 -5.76 17.67 -26.15
CA PRO A 585 -6.13 17.46 -24.74
C PRO A 585 -7.54 16.89 -24.57
N ARG A 586 -8.49 17.22 -25.46
CA ARG A 586 -9.87 16.68 -25.40
C ARG A 586 -9.88 15.17 -25.69
N LYS A 587 -9.15 14.72 -26.72
CA LYS A 587 -9.03 13.30 -27.04
C LYS A 587 -8.26 12.54 -25.96
N GLN A 588 -7.23 13.17 -25.36
CA GLN A 588 -6.48 12.60 -24.26
C GLN A 588 -7.36 12.41 -23.01
N PHE A 589 -8.24 13.36 -22.73
CA PHE A 589 -9.21 13.22 -21.63
C PHE A 589 -10.16 12.04 -21.86
N ILE A 590 -10.68 11.88 -23.08
CA ILE A 590 -11.53 10.73 -23.44
C ILE A 590 -10.75 9.41 -23.28
N ALA A 591 -9.49 9.38 -23.71
CA ALA A 591 -8.62 8.22 -23.54
C ALA A 591 -8.50 7.78 -22.07
N GLN A 592 -8.42 8.72 -21.12
CA GLN A 592 -8.35 8.40 -19.69
C GLN A 592 -9.61 7.72 -19.16
N ILE A 593 -10.80 8.06 -19.68
CA ILE A 593 -12.06 7.40 -19.28
C ILE A 593 -11.97 5.89 -19.59
N PHE A 594 -11.49 5.52 -20.79
CA PHE A 594 -11.29 4.10 -21.13
C PHE A 594 -10.30 3.40 -20.19
N GLY A 595 -9.23 4.11 -19.78
CA GLY A 595 -8.27 3.60 -18.83
C GLY A 595 -8.89 3.32 -17.46
N VAL A 596 -9.65 4.26 -16.91
CA VAL A 596 -10.35 4.08 -15.63
C VAL A 596 -11.30 2.87 -15.68
N VAL A 597 -12.09 2.74 -16.75
CA VAL A 597 -13.01 1.61 -16.91
C VAL A 597 -12.25 0.28 -16.98
N ALA A 598 -11.21 0.20 -17.81
CA ALA A 598 -10.40 -1.02 -17.96
C ALA A 598 -9.73 -1.43 -16.64
N GLY A 599 -9.14 -0.46 -15.95
CA GLY A 599 -8.49 -0.72 -14.67
C GLY A 599 -9.47 -1.20 -13.59
N ALA A 600 -10.65 -0.59 -13.47
CA ALA A 600 -11.67 -1.00 -12.51
C ALA A 600 -12.15 -2.44 -12.77
N LEU A 601 -12.36 -2.80 -14.03
CA LEU A 601 -12.80 -4.14 -14.42
C LEU A 601 -11.74 -5.23 -14.26
N LEU A 602 -10.46 -4.88 -14.31
CA LEU A 602 -9.35 -5.83 -14.20
C LEU A 602 -8.75 -5.90 -12.80
N ALA A 603 -8.45 -4.76 -12.17
CA ALA A 603 -7.79 -4.74 -10.88
C ALA A 603 -8.70 -5.20 -9.72
N VAL A 604 -10.00 -4.87 -9.76
CA VAL A 604 -10.89 -5.21 -8.67
C VAL A 604 -11.12 -6.72 -8.53
N PRO A 605 -11.44 -7.49 -9.59
CA PRO A 605 -11.52 -8.95 -9.46
C PRO A 605 -10.22 -9.58 -8.96
N VAL A 606 -9.07 -9.10 -9.43
CA VAL A 606 -7.76 -9.62 -9.00
C VAL A 606 -7.47 -9.29 -7.53
N TYR A 607 -7.97 -8.16 -7.00
CA TYR A 607 -7.90 -7.89 -5.57
C TYR A 607 -8.51 -9.03 -4.74
N PHE A 608 -9.67 -9.57 -5.14
CA PHE A 608 -10.31 -10.68 -4.44
C PHE A 608 -9.53 -12.00 -4.57
N VAL A 609 -8.81 -12.19 -5.67
CA VAL A 609 -7.91 -13.34 -5.84
C VAL A 609 -6.68 -13.23 -4.93
N LEU A 610 -6.11 -12.03 -4.82
CA LEU A 610 -4.93 -11.78 -3.97
C LEU A 610 -5.29 -11.79 -2.48
N VAL A 611 -6.48 -11.31 -2.13
CA VAL A 611 -6.99 -11.15 -0.76
C VAL A 611 -8.29 -11.92 -0.59
N PRO A 612 -8.26 -13.26 -0.63
CA PRO A 612 -9.46 -14.07 -0.46
C PRO A 612 -10.01 -14.04 0.98
N ASP A 613 -9.16 -13.78 1.96
CA ASP A 613 -9.49 -13.70 3.39
C ASP A 613 -8.86 -12.42 3.99
N PRO A 614 -9.59 -11.66 4.83
CA PRO A 614 -9.03 -10.53 5.58
C PRO A 614 -7.75 -10.84 6.35
N ASN A 615 -7.59 -12.08 6.82
CA ASN A 615 -6.38 -12.51 7.55
C ASN A 615 -5.11 -12.60 6.69
N THR A 616 -5.22 -12.54 5.37
CA THR A 616 -4.08 -12.46 4.45
C THR A 616 -3.36 -11.10 4.56
N LEU A 617 -4.07 -10.08 5.02
CA LEU A 617 -3.57 -8.72 5.21
C LEU A 617 -2.88 -8.57 6.58
N GLY A 618 -1.87 -7.70 6.64
CA GLY A 618 -1.10 -7.46 7.87
C GLY A 618 -0.16 -8.61 8.27
N GLY A 619 0.02 -9.60 7.41
CA GLY A 619 0.95 -10.72 7.59
C GLY A 619 2.19 -10.61 6.69
N ASP A 620 3.03 -11.65 6.70
CA ASP A 620 4.27 -11.67 5.91
C ASP A 620 4.00 -11.65 4.40
N LYS A 621 2.90 -12.26 3.93
CA LYS A 621 2.54 -12.29 2.52
C LYS A 621 2.14 -10.92 1.98
N PHE A 622 1.23 -10.24 2.69
CA PHE A 622 0.78 -8.89 2.40
C PHE A 622 0.80 -8.02 3.66
N PRO A 623 1.92 -7.38 3.96
CA PRO A 623 2.07 -6.47 5.10
C PRO A 623 1.04 -5.32 5.10
N ALA A 624 0.61 -4.90 3.92
CA ALA A 624 -0.39 -3.85 3.68
C ALA A 624 -0.17 -2.58 4.53
N PRO A 625 1.04 -1.99 4.53
CA PRO A 625 1.39 -0.92 5.47
C PRO A 625 0.51 0.31 5.33
N SER A 626 0.09 0.66 4.12
CA SER A 626 -0.86 1.75 3.90
C SER A 626 -2.18 1.49 4.59
N ALA A 627 -2.74 0.27 4.47
CA ALA A 627 -4.00 -0.11 5.11
C ALA A 627 -3.87 -0.09 6.64
N LEU A 628 -2.76 -0.60 7.18
CA LEU A 628 -2.49 -0.58 8.63
C LEU A 628 -2.46 0.85 9.19
N VAL A 629 -1.82 1.79 8.48
CA VAL A 629 -1.79 3.21 8.88
C VAL A 629 -3.19 3.82 8.85
N TRP A 630 -3.99 3.53 7.81
CA TRP A 630 -5.37 4.02 7.72
C TRP A 630 -6.25 3.45 8.83
N MET A 631 -6.15 2.16 9.07
CA MET A 631 -6.83 1.45 10.15
C MET A 631 -6.47 2.04 11.52
N GLY A 632 -5.17 2.24 11.76
CA GLY A 632 -4.66 2.80 13.01
C GLY A 632 -5.24 4.18 13.31
N VAL A 633 -5.17 5.10 12.34
CA VAL A 633 -5.74 6.45 12.49
C VAL A 633 -7.24 6.40 12.75
N ALA A 634 -8.00 5.62 11.98
CA ALA A 634 -9.44 5.47 12.17
C ALA A 634 -9.78 4.89 13.55
N LYS A 635 -9.01 3.91 14.03
CA LYS A 635 -9.19 3.32 15.37
C LYS A 635 -8.98 4.35 16.48
N VAL A 636 -7.91 5.13 16.43
CA VAL A 636 -7.63 6.18 17.42
C VAL A 636 -8.72 7.26 17.40
N LEU A 637 -9.16 7.69 16.22
CA LEU A 637 -10.19 8.73 16.09
C LEU A 637 -11.57 8.25 16.55
N SER A 638 -11.86 6.95 16.45
CA SER A 638 -13.16 6.39 16.82
C SER A 638 -13.23 5.90 18.26
N GLN A 639 -12.14 5.33 18.78
CA GLN A 639 -12.11 4.66 20.08
C GLN A 639 -11.29 5.44 21.13
N GLY A 640 -10.53 6.45 20.71
CA GLY A 640 -9.67 7.24 21.58
C GLY A 640 -8.29 6.61 21.83
N LEU A 641 -7.38 7.42 22.36
CA LEU A 641 -5.99 7.00 22.66
C LEU A 641 -5.90 5.99 23.81
N HIS A 642 -6.91 5.95 24.70
CA HIS A 642 -6.92 5.05 25.86
C HIS A 642 -6.99 3.56 25.51
N THR A 643 -7.33 3.24 24.26
CA THR A 643 -7.33 1.85 23.76
C THR A 643 -5.94 1.32 23.40
N LEU A 644 -4.93 2.19 23.42
CA LEU A 644 -3.55 1.83 23.14
C LEU A 644 -2.80 1.44 24.43
N PRO A 645 -1.85 0.51 24.32
CA PRO A 645 -0.91 0.27 25.43
C PRO A 645 -0.17 1.55 25.82
N ALA A 646 0.09 1.76 27.12
CA ALA A 646 0.79 2.95 27.60
C ALA A 646 2.14 3.17 26.91
N SER A 647 2.90 2.08 26.67
CA SER A 647 4.15 2.13 25.91
C SER A 647 3.97 2.60 24.46
N ALA A 648 2.85 2.26 23.81
CA ALA A 648 2.56 2.74 22.47
C ALA A 648 2.19 4.22 22.45
N ILE A 649 1.49 4.72 23.46
CA ILE A 649 1.19 6.15 23.62
C ILE A 649 2.49 6.95 23.77
N GLN A 650 3.41 6.50 24.63
CA GLN A 650 4.73 7.13 24.79
C GLN A 650 5.49 7.14 23.46
N ALA A 651 5.49 6.01 22.72
CA ALA A 651 6.11 5.93 21.42
C ALA A 651 5.47 6.87 20.39
N VAL A 652 4.16 7.08 20.42
CA VAL A 652 3.44 8.05 19.57
C VAL A 652 3.91 9.47 19.87
N VAL A 653 4.03 9.87 21.14
CA VAL A 653 4.50 11.21 21.52
C VAL A 653 5.94 11.45 21.04
N VAL A 654 6.84 10.48 21.24
CA VAL A 654 8.23 10.57 20.76
C VAL A 654 8.28 10.64 19.24
N ALA A 655 7.50 9.78 18.56
CA ALA A 655 7.42 9.73 17.10
C ALA A 655 6.84 11.02 16.50
N PHE A 656 5.87 11.64 17.18
CA PHE A 656 5.33 12.95 16.80
C PHE A 656 6.43 14.03 16.83
N GLY A 657 7.13 14.15 17.95
CA GLY A 657 8.23 15.11 18.09
C GLY A 657 9.34 14.89 17.08
N PHE A 658 9.72 13.62 16.87
CA PHE A 658 10.78 13.26 15.90
C PHE A 658 10.35 13.52 14.45
N GLY A 659 9.13 13.13 14.06
CA GLY A 659 8.60 13.41 12.73
C GLY A 659 8.47 14.91 12.44
N ALA A 660 8.01 15.69 13.42
CA ALA A 660 7.94 17.15 13.33
C ALA A 660 9.34 17.77 13.19
N LEU A 661 10.29 17.31 14.00
CA LEU A 661 11.67 17.79 13.97
C LEU A 661 12.29 17.60 12.58
N ILE A 662 12.16 16.42 11.97
CA ILE A 662 12.70 16.14 10.64
C ILE A 662 12.16 17.17 9.62
N VAL A 663 10.84 17.39 9.60
CA VAL A 663 10.21 18.30 8.64
C VAL A 663 10.62 19.76 8.88
N ILE A 664 10.73 20.18 10.14
CA ILE A 664 11.19 21.52 10.51
C ILE A 664 12.65 21.70 10.09
N VAL A 665 13.53 20.75 10.37
CA VAL A 665 14.95 20.79 9.96
C VAL A 665 15.07 20.87 8.44
N ASP A 666 14.33 20.06 7.70
CA ASP A 666 14.30 20.10 6.24
C ASP A 666 13.90 21.48 5.69
N ARG A 667 13.05 22.21 6.44
CA ARG A 667 12.54 23.51 6.03
C ARG A 667 13.44 24.66 6.45
N VAL A 668 13.92 24.64 7.69
CA VAL A 668 14.71 25.72 8.27
C VAL A 668 16.16 25.68 7.80
N TRP A 669 16.71 24.48 7.63
CA TRP A 669 18.08 24.28 7.17
C TRP A 669 18.15 23.48 5.89
N PRO A 670 17.90 24.08 4.71
CA PRO A 670 17.90 23.36 3.42
C PRO A 670 19.20 22.63 3.10
N LYS A 671 20.33 23.11 3.67
CA LYS A 671 21.64 22.46 3.53
C LYS A 671 21.70 21.08 4.20
N LEU A 672 20.91 20.84 5.24
CA LEU A 672 20.82 19.55 5.94
C LEU A 672 19.86 18.57 5.27
N ARG A 673 19.01 19.03 4.36
CA ARG A 673 18.01 18.22 3.68
C ARG A 673 18.54 16.93 3.02
N PRO A 674 19.74 16.86 2.45
CA PRO A 674 20.30 15.61 1.94
C PRO A 674 20.60 14.57 3.03
N TYR A 675 20.81 15.01 4.26
CA TYR A 675 21.25 14.18 5.39
C TYR A 675 20.09 13.80 6.33
N THR A 676 18.96 14.52 6.29
CA THR A 676 17.78 14.18 7.09
C THR A 676 17.07 12.97 6.53
N PRO A 677 16.56 12.03 7.38
CA PRO A 677 15.80 10.90 6.89
C PRO A 677 14.46 11.35 6.27
N SER A 678 13.94 10.54 5.35
CA SER A 678 12.60 10.74 4.80
C SER A 678 11.56 10.27 5.81
N PRO A 679 10.63 11.13 6.31
CA PRO A 679 9.60 10.71 7.25
C PRO A 679 8.71 9.61 6.69
N ALA A 680 8.38 9.68 5.40
CA ALA A 680 7.57 8.67 4.73
C ALA A 680 8.28 7.30 4.70
N ALA A 681 9.55 7.26 4.29
CA ALA A 681 10.33 6.03 4.24
C ALA A 681 10.55 5.44 5.63
N LEU A 682 10.88 6.28 6.61
CA LEU A 682 11.07 5.85 7.98
C LEU A 682 9.79 5.27 8.58
N GLY A 683 8.64 5.96 8.41
CA GLY A 683 7.35 5.49 8.90
C GLY A 683 6.94 4.16 8.27
N ILE A 684 7.18 3.98 6.97
CA ILE A 684 6.92 2.71 6.28
C ILE A 684 7.86 1.60 6.78
N ALA A 685 9.14 1.88 6.97
CA ALA A 685 10.10 0.89 7.47
C ALA A 685 9.74 0.32 8.84
N LEU A 686 9.01 1.08 9.66
CA LEU A 686 8.46 0.60 10.93
C LEU A 686 7.22 -0.30 10.76
N THR A 687 6.63 -0.34 9.56
CA THR A 687 5.36 -1.04 9.27
C THR A 687 5.47 -2.16 8.22
N ILE A 688 6.66 -2.44 7.72
CA ILE A 688 6.93 -3.56 6.80
C ILE A 688 8.04 -4.46 7.39
N PRO A 689 8.19 -5.71 6.92
CA PRO A 689 9.26 -6.59 7.38
C PRO A 689 10.66 -5.97 7.24
N GLY A 690 11.56 -6.30 8.17
CA GLY A 690 12.92 -5.80 8.14
C GLY A 690 13.69 -6.25 6.89
N SER A 691 13.49 -7.51 6.46
CA SER A 691 14.06 -8.04 5.21
C SER A 691 13.71 -7.21 3.98
N THR A 692 12.46 -6.77 3.89
CA THR A 692 11.96 -5.89 2.83
C THR A 692 12.66 -4.52 2.85
N SER A 693 12.78 -3.90 4.04
CA SER A 693 13.50 -2.63 4.21
C SER A 693 14.96 -2.75 3.82
N PHE A 694 15.61 -3.88 4.14
CA PHE A 694 16.99 -4.16 3.75
C PHE A 694 17.15 -4.32 2.23
N ALA A 695 16.25 -5.06 1.58
CA ALA A 695 16.26 -5.22 0.13
C ALA A 695 16.10 -3.88 -0.61
N MET A 696 15.23 -2.98 -0.12
CA MET A 696 15.08 -1.63 -0.67
C MET A 696 16.34 -0.79 -0.47
N PHE A 697 16.97 -0.85 0.71
CA PHE A 697 18.27 -0.19 0.93
C PHE A 697 19.33 -0.68 -0.06
N LEU A 698 19.42 -2.00 -0.25
CA LEU A 698 20.39 -2.60 -1.16
C LEU A 698 20.24 -2.08 -2.60
N GLY A 699 18.99 -2.01 -3.09
CA GLY A 699 18.71 -1.45 -4.42
C GLY A 699 19.13 0.01 -4.55
N ALA A 700 18.80 0.84 -3.56
CA ALA A 700 19.20 2.24 -3.52
C ALA A 700 20.73 2.40 -3.46
N PHE A 701 21.42 1.55 -2.71
CA PHE A 701 22.87 1.54 -2.57
C PHE A 701 23.57 1.14 -3.88
N ILE A 702 23.05 0.12 -4.58
CA ILE A 702 23.55 -0.29 -5.89
C ILE A 702 23.49 0.88 -6.88
N VAL A 703 22.34 1.57 -6.95
CA VAL A 703 22.18 2.72 -7.86
C VAL A 703 23.11 3.87 -7.48
N TRP A 704 23.28 4.15 -6.19
CA TRP A 704 24.21 5.17 -5.71
C TRP A 704 25.68 4.88 -6.12
N ILE A 705 26.07 3.61 -6.18
CA ILE A 705 27.39 3.22 -6.72
C ILE A 705 27.41 3.44 -8.24
N LEU A 706 26.36 3.03 -8.96
CA LEU A 706 26.28 3.16 -10.41
C LEU A 706 26.26 4.62 -10.87
N GLU A 707 25.59 5.52 -10.14
CA GLU A 707 25.62 6.96 -10.39
C GLU A 707 27.03 7.54 -10.40
N ARG A 708 27.92 7.00 -9.56
CA ARG A 708 29.32 7.45 -9.44
C ARG A 708 30.24 6.77 -10.43
N LYS A 709 30.08 5.45 -10.63
CA LYS A 709 31.00 4.66 -11.45
C LYS A 709 30.62 4.56 -12.92
N ALA A 710 29.31 4.60 -13.22
CA ALA A 710 28.77 4.41 -14.56
C ALA A 710 27.53 5.30 -14.84
N PRO A 711 27.65 6.66 -14.75
CA PRO A 711 26.52 7.57 -14.80
C PRO A 711 25.70 7.48 -16.11
N LYS A 712 26.35 7.30 -17.25
CA LYS A 712 25.68 7.15 -18.55
C LYS A 712 24.85 5.87 -18.62
N TRP A 713 25.39 4.76 -18.11
CA TRP A 713 24.67 3.48 -18.04
C TRP A 713 23.48 3.58 -17.09
N ASN A 714 23.68 4.16 -15.91
CA ASN A 714 22.65 4.37 -14.92
C ASN A 714 21.46 5.17 -15.47
N ALA A 715 21.73 6.31 -16.12
CA ALA A 715 20.70 7.15 -16.73
C ALA A 715 19.91 6.43 -17.83
N THR A 716 20.52 5.47 -18.54
CA THR A 716 19.90 4.76 -19.65
C THR A 716 19.09 3.55 -19.19
N TYR A 717 19.62 2.75 -18.25
CA TYR A 717 19.12 1.39 -18.00
C TYR A 717 18.47 1.19 -16.64
N THR A 718 18.74 1.98 -15.61
CA THR A 718 18.23 1.74 -14.24
C THR A 718 16.70 1.72 -14.21
N VAL A 719 16.03 2.72 -14.78
CA VAL A 719 14.56 2.77 -14.78
C VAL A 719 13.96 1.61 -15.58
N PRO A 720 14.38 1.31 -16.83
CA PRO A 720 13.87 0.16 -17.58
C PRO A 720 14.07 -1.18 -16.86
N ILE A 721 15.26 -1.43 -16.31
CA ILE A 721 15.57 -2.70 -15.61
C ILE A 721 14.71 -2.82 -14.35
N ALA A 722 14.66 -1.80 -13.53
CA ALA A 722 13.87 -1.80 -12.30
C ALA A 722 12.38 -2.01 -12.60
N SER A 723 11.82 -1.30 -13.57
CA SER A 723 10.42 -1.45 -13.99
C SER A 723 10.13 -2.85 -14.52
N GLY A 724 11.07 -3.44 -15.29
CA GLY A 724 10.96 -4.80 -15.77
C GLY A 724 10.91 -5.81 -14.63
N CYS A 725 11.87 -5.78 -13.71
CA CYS A 725 11.91 -6.67 -12.55
C CYS A 725 10.62 -6.61 -11.73
N ILE A 726 10.13 -5.40 -11.46
CA ILE A 726 8.89 -5.19 -10.70
C ILE A 726 7.69 -5.79 -11.44
N ALA A 727 7.54 -5.48 -12.73
CA ALA A 727 6.44 -5.99 -13.52
C ALA A 727 6.47 -7.53 -13.62
N GLY A 728 7.64 -8.11 -13.88
CA GLY A 728 7.80 -9.55 -14.00
C GLY A 728 7.46 -10.31 -12.71
N GLU A 729 8.06 -9.91 -11.59
CA GLU A 729 7.78 -10.55 -10.30
C GLU A 729 6.32 -10.35 -9.86
N SER A 730 5.75 -9.16 -10.09
CA SER A 730 4.35 -8.89 -9.75
C SER A 730 3.37 -9.72 -10.59
N ILE A 731 3.60 -9.85 -11.90
CA ILE A 731 2.77 -10.67 -12.78
C ILE A 731 2.84 -12.13 -12.35
N MET A 732 4.04 -12.65 -12.05
CA MET A 732 4.19 -14.01 -11.54
C MET A 732 3.44 -14.20 -10.21
N GLY A 733 3.51 -13.23 -9.29
CA GLY A 733 2.74 -13.27 -8.03
C GLY A 733 1.23 -13.35 -8.24
N VAL A 734 0.69 -12.65 -9.25
CA VAL A 734 -0.72 -12.74 -9.63
C VAL A 734 -1.04 -14.10 -10.28
N ILE A 735 -0.17 -14.60 -11.17
CA ILE A 735 -0.34 -15.92 -11.81
C ILE A 735 -0.37 -17.00 -10.73
N LEU A 736 0.57 -17.01 -9.80
CA LEU A 736 0.61 -17.98 -8.71
C LEU A 736 -0.64 -17.90 -7.81
N ALA A 737 -1.12 -16.70 -7.51
CA ALA A 737 -2.36 -16.53 -6.75
C ALA A 737 -3.58 -17.08 -7.51
N LEU A 738 -3.65 -16.90 -8.84
CA LEU A 738 -4.68 -17.50 -9.68
C LEU A 738 -4.59 -19.03 -9.71
N LEU A 739 -3.39 -19.58 -9.88
CA LEU A 739 -3.17 -21.02 -9.89
C LEU A 739 -3.54 -21.67 -8.54
N LEU A 740 -3.23 -20.98 -7.43
CA LEU A 740 -3.66 -21.39 -6.09
C LEU A 740 -5.19 -21.37 -5.95
N ALA A 741 -5.85 -20.31 -6.44
CA ALA A 741 -7.30 -20.18 -6.40
C ALA A 741 -8.02 -21.24 -7.25
N LEU A 742 -7.39 -21.71 -8.35
CA LEU A 742 -7.88 -22.78 -9.21
C LEU A 742 -7.52 -24.19 -8.67
N GLY A 743 -6.75 -24.28 -7.56
CA GLY A 743 -6.31 -25.56 -7.02
C GLY A 743 -5.23 -26.29 -7.82
N TRP A 744 -4.53 -25.58 -8.71
CA TRP A 744 -3.47 -26.18 -9.56
C TRP A 744 -2.10 -26.19 -8.89
N VAL A 745 -1.93 -25.39 -7.84
CA VAL A 745 -0.73 -25.34 -6.98
C VAL A 745 -1.19 -25.35 -5.54
N SER A 746 -0.47 -26.07 -4.67
CA SER A 746 -0.77 -26.18 -3.23
C SER A 746 0.07 -25.18 -2.40
#